data_e7c26c43d67657fb92578f0b617c592c
#
_entry.id   e7c26c43d67657fb92578f0b617c592c
#
_cell.length_a   1.000
_cell.length_b   1.000
_cell.length_c   1.000
_cell.angle_alpha   90.00
_cell.angle_beta   90.00
_cell.angle_gamma   90.00
#
_symmetry.space_group_name_H-M   'P 1'
#
loop_
_entity.id
_entity.type
_entity.pdbx_description
1 polymer ?
#
loop_
_entity_poly.entity_id
_entity_poly.type
_entity_poly.pdbx_seq_one_letter_code
_entity_poly.pdbx_strand_id
1 'polypeptide(L)'
;MKTLIYAIRIITRMKAYSIICILGLVISLAGTATLVRYIHQELTVDHHLKDLENLHLLTNHLLSENGAIRIGNNRNWNREKHFVDPMNHPTVDKYTNIVALPIGEVGRDNQHFAVRAIAVDTTFFQLMPCQASLGETTRIPSTGIILSEDLSQRIFGKEDPLGKELTFGGKHVSVTGVMKAPSTKVSFEYDIIVSEKLQREWVGSGNASIFNLVRLHRPEDMETFNAEQPILKLRIWNNGETKFQLTPLKKNYFDKNLTLYQSEQMFPKGDKDGIYILIFVAILLFSIGVLNYLNLYMVIMQKRGIEFGIKKVFGASRWAFFKQLYTENFLLSAITLLFVGMIIEITDKLMANLSGIPIHKNVSFDTAIYLGILFVFPLITMLYPYFRHVYSRPVSSIKGIKQGERSPLTRSLFLTVQYVITFCLIVVSIYFAKQLDAMLNADLGFNTKNIIRSMLIPAKNQDNIIRDRTAWERQREQEKRNAAHLTHTLNSCPDIVAWSMGDDLWQISIDKGTPIGKKADTDDEFTKGGISHISASDIALFDLEIIEGRGWNDNIDHYTHYKLIINESAKKQMGITNIHSDMIQTKDRLWWDSSVDCSGNPPISIVGVIKDFRTGHLSKAVQPMIYGHSPSSGEYFHPGRYFLVRYQPGKQQEVLKLLSDLRNEVSGE
;
A
#
# COMPACT_ATOMS: atom_id res chain seq x y z
N MET A 1 44.01 9.69 -26.77
CA MET A 1 44.29 8.31 -27.27
C MET A 1 45.38 7.58 -26.45
N LYS A 2 46.59 8.12 -26.27
CA LYS A 2 47.70 7.42 -25.56
C LYS A 2 47.34 7.03 -24.10
N THR A 3 46.66 7.87 -23.32
CA THR A 3 46.23 7.58 -21.92
C THR A 3 45.20 6.46 -21.87
N LEU A 4 44.26 6.40 -22.81
CA LEU A 4 43.23 5.35 -22.88
C LEU A 4 43.83 3.98 -23.18
N ILE A 5 44.71 3.90 -24.20
CA ILE A 5 45.41 2.67 -24.55
C ILE A 5 46.24 2.16 -23.38
N TYR A 6 46.87 3.09 -22.64
CA TYR A 6 47.63 2.76 -21.47
C TYR A 6 46.75 2.23 -20.34
N ALA A 7 45.59 2.85 -20.07
CA ALA A 7 44.62 2.38 -19.09
C ALA A 7 44.13 0.95 -19.42
N ILE A 8 43.77 0.68 -20.65
CA ILE A 8 43.37 -0.67 -21.11
C ILE A 8 44.49 -1.69 -20.85
N ARG A 9 45.75 -1.35 -21.21
CA ARG A 9 46.91 -2.23 -20.99
C ARG A 9 47.11 -2.54 -19.48
N ILE A 10 46.88 -1.59 -18.58
CA ILE A 10 46.98 -1.82 -17.14
C ILE A 10 45.90 -2.79 -16.65
N ILE A 11 44.64 -2.55 -17.05
CA ILE A 11 43.51 -3.41 -16.68
C ILE A 11 43.75 -4.86 -17.15
N THR A 12 44.23 -5.03 -18.37
CA THR A 12 44.53 -6.36 -18.95
C THR A 12 45.78 -7.03 -18.36
N ARG A 13 46.76 -6.27 -17.89
CA ARG A 13 47.96 -6.81 -17.21
C ARG A 13 47.70 -7.30 -15.79
N MET A 14 46.72 -6.67 -15.10
CA MET A 14 46.38 -7.00 -13.72
C MET A 14 45.00 -7.66 -13.62
N LYS A 15 44.74 -8.66 -14.47
CA LYS A 15 43.41 -9.28 -14.68
C LYS A 15 42.68 -9.66 -13.38
N ALA A 16 43.36 -10.41 -12.48
CA ALA A 16 42.72 -10.89 -11.24
C ALA A 16 42.25 -9.74 -10.35
N TYR A 17 43.06 -8.69 -10.18
CA TYR A 17 42.67 -7.53 -9.38
C TYR A 17 41.52 -6.75 -10.03
N SER A 18 41.60 -6.54 -11.35
CA SER A 18 40.56 -5.82 -12.08
C SER A 18 39.22 -6.56 -12.02
N ILE A 19 39.21 -7.88 -12.16
CA ILE A 19 38.00 -8.71 -12.07
C ILE A 19 37.42 -8.62 -10.65
N ILE A 20 38.22 -8.78 -9.60
CA ILE A 20 37.75 -8.70 -8.21
C ILE A 20 37.18 -7.30 -7.91
N CYS A 21 37.86 -6.23 -8.36
CA CYS A 21 37.38 -4.86 -8.22
C CYS A 21 36.05 -4.65 -8.92
N ILE A 22 35.94 -5.11 -10.18
CA ILE A 22 34.69 -4.97 -10.96
C ILE A 22 33.55 -5.75 -10.29
N LEU A 23 33.76 -7.02 -9.90
CA LEU A 23 32.72 -7.82 -9.26
C LEU A 23 32.23 -7.21 -7.95
N GLY A 24 33.16 -6.78 -7.08
CA GLY A 24 32.81 -6.14 -5.82
C GLY A 24 32.01 -4.82 -6.01
N LEU A 25 32.44 -4.01 -6.98
CA LEU A 25 31.73 -2.78 -7.33
C LEU A 25 30.36 -3.05 -7.96
N VAL A 26 30.28 -4.04 -8.86
CA VAL A 26 29.00 -4.37 -9.53
C VAL A 26 27.94 -4.73 -8.52
N ILE A 27 28.24 -5.61 -7.57
CA ILE A 27 27.29 -6.02 -6.52
C ILE A 27 26.86 -4.82 -5.66
N SER A 28 27.83 -4.04 -5.19
CA SER A 28 27.56 -2.90 -4.32
C SER A 28 26.78 -1.78 -5.03
N LEU A 29 27.19 -1.41 -6.25
CA LEU A 29 26.53 -0.35 -7.01
C LEU A 29 25.16 -0.78 -7.53
N ALA A 30 24.98 -2.04 -7.92
CA ALA A 30 23.67 -2.54 -8.32
C ALA A 30 22.67 -2.50 -7.14
N GLY A 31 23.07 -3.00 -5.96
CA GLY A 31 22.24 -2.93 -4.78
C GLY A 31 21.93 -1.48 -4.36
N THR A 32 22.93 -0.61 -4.38
CA THR A 32 22.73 0.82 -4.08
C THR A 32 21.78 1.48 -5.10
N ALA A 33 21.97 1.25 -6.39
CA ALA A 33 21.14 1.84 -7.44
C ALA A 33 19.69 1.36 -7.35
N THR A 34 19.46 0.07 -7.09
CA THR A 34 18.11 -0.48 -6.88
C THR A 34 17.42 0.18 -5.69
N LEU A 35 18.11 0.32 -4.54
CA LEU A 35 17.56 1.00 -3.38
C LEU A 35 17.27 2.49 -3.66
N VAL A 36 18.17 3.20 -4.33
CA VAL A 36 17.98 4.62 -4.66
C VAL A 36 16.80 4.80 -5.62
N ARG A 37 16.61 3.90 -6.58
CA ARG A 37 15.44 3.90 -7.48
C ARG A 37 14.14 3.70 -6.70
N TYR A 38 14.10 2.73 -5.80
CA TYR A 38 12.94 2.50 -4.94
C TYR A 38 12.64 3.70 -4.03
N ILE A 39 13.66 4.26 -3.36
CA ILE A 39 13.52 5.46 -2.53
C ILE A 39 13.00 6.64 -3.36
N HIS A 40 13.55 6.84 -4.55
CA HIS A 40 13.07 7.89 -5.45
C HIS A 40 11.60 7.70 -5.83
N GLN A 41 11.20 6.48 -6.18
CA GLN A 41 9.81 6.15 -6.48
C GLN A 41 8.87 6.48 -5.32
N GLU A 42 9.26 6.16 -4.08
CA GLU A 42 8.47 6.45 -2.88
C GLU A 42 8.40 7.96 -2.57
N LEU A 43 9.46 8.70 -2.86
CA LEU A 43 9.52 10.15 -2.60
C LEU A 43 8.88 11.00 -3.72
N THR A 44 8.68 10.42 -4.91
CA THR A 44 8.14 11.13 -6.09
C THR A 44 6.73 10.67 -6.47
N VAL A 45 5.96 10.20 -5.49
CA VAL A 45 4.56 9.84 -5.68
C VAL A 45 3.78 11.04 -6.23
N ASP A 46 2.95 10.81 -7.25
CA ASP A 46 2.13 11.80 -7.95
C ASP A 46 2.89 12.91 -8.71
N HIS A 47 4.21 12.90 -8.77
CA HIS A 47 5.00 13.94 -9.45
C HIS A 47 4.79 13.99 -10.97
N HIS A 48 4.06 13.06 -11.58
CA HIS A 48 3.62 13.16 -12.98
C HIS A 48 2.52 14.21 -13.19
N LEU A 49 1.85 14.65 -12.10
CA LEU A 49 0.83 15.69 -12.14
C LEU A 49 1.51 17.08 -12.20
N LYS A 50 1.13 17.88 -13.20
CA LYS A 50 1.79 19.18 -13.47
C LYS A 50 1.62 20.20 -12.34
N ASP A 51 0.44 20.21 -11.69
CA ASP A 51 0.07 21.20 -10.69
C ASP A 51 -0.05 20.61 -9.28
N LEU A 52 0.78 19.61 -8.97
CA LEU A 52 0.70 18.84 -7.71
C LEU A 52 0.69 19.72 -6.45
N GLU A 53 1.45 20.82 -6.44
CA GLU A 53 1.50 21.75 -5.31
C GLU A 53 0.17 22.47 -5.06
N ASN A 54 -0.65 22.65 -6.11
CA ASN A 54 -1.96 23.30 -6.04
C ASN A 54 -3.10 22.28 -5.82
N LEU A 55 -2.81 20.98 -5.87
CA LEU A 55 -3.81 19.94 -5.69
C LEU A 55 -3.97 19.57 -4.22
N HIS A 56 -5.21 19.59 -3.76
CA HIS A 56 -5.59 19.34 -2.37
C HIS A 56 -6.74 18.36 -2.30
N LEU A 57 -6.71 17.50 -1.30
CA LEU A 57 -7.83 16.65 -0.94
C LEU A 57 -8.62 17.36 0.17
N LEU A 58 -9.92 17.44 0.02
CA LEU A 58 -10.78 17.94 1.07
C LEU A 58 -11.06 16.84 2.07
N THR A 59 -10.62 17.03 3.28
CA THR A 59 -10.68 16.06 4.36
C THR A 59 -11.57 16.57 5.49
N ASN A 60 -12.22 15.67 6.15
CA ASN A 60 -13.04 15.96 7.32
C ASN A 60 -12.22 15.70 8.59
N HIS A 61 -12.01 16.72 9.40
CA HIS A 61 -11.27 16.63 10.65
C HIS A 61 -12.24 16.52 11.81
N LEU A 62 -12.35 15.33 12.40
CA LEU A 62 -13.10 15.13 13.65
C LEU A 62 -12.26 15.70 14.80
N LEU A 63 -12.80 16.70 15.45
CA LEU A 63 -12.19 17.33 16.63
C LEU A 63 -12.56 16.50 17.85
N SER A 64 -11.66 15.66 18.31
CA SER A 64 -11.79 14.87 19.52
C SER A 64 -10.78 15.37 20.55
N GLU A 65 -11.09 15.27 21.85
CA GLU A 65 -10.17 15.58 22.95
C GLU A 65 -8.82 14.85 22.86
N ASN A 66 -8.76 13.74 22.12
CA ASN A 66 -7.61 12.87 22.00
C ASN A 66 -6.87 12.96 20.64
N GLY A 67 -7.10 14.02 19.88
CA GLY A 67 -6.46 14.23 18.57
C GLY A 67 -7.44 14.19 17.40
N ALA A 68 -7.13 14.90 16.33
CA ALA A 68 -7.98 14.96 15.14
C ALA A 68 -7.81 13.70 14.30
N ILE A 69 -8.89 12.95 14.09
CA ILE A 69 -8.95 11.92 13.04
C ILE A 69 -9.31 12.63 11.75
N ARG A 70 -8.51 12.41 10.70
CA ARG A 70 -8.76 12.95 9.37
C ARG A 70 -9.41 11.90 8.50
N ILE A 71 -10.58 12.22 7.94
CA ILE A 71 -11.32 11.34 7.03
C ILE A 71 -11.23 11.92 5.63
N GLY A 72 -10.65 11.18 4.70
CA GLY A 72 -10.43 11.64 3.34
C GLY A 72 -11.60 11.44 2.40
N ASN A 73 -12.62 10.69 2.80
CA ASN A 73 -13.81 10.46 2.01
C ASN A 73 -15.06 10.97 2.72
N ASN A 74 -15.98 11.48 1.96
CA ASN A 74 -17.22 12.06 2.46
C ASN A 74 -18.41 11.31 1.89
N ARG A 75 -19.41 11.12 2.75
CA ARG A 75 -20.75 10.70 2.34
C ARG A 75 -21.64 11.93 2.32
N ASN A 76 -22.28 12.23 1.21
CA ASN A 76 -23.36 13.23 1.15
C ASN A 76 -23.05 14.67 1.60
N TRP A 77 -22.08 15.34 0.97
CA TRP A 77 -21.86 16.79 1.14
C TRP A 77 -23.11 17.66 1.03
N ASN A 78 -23.96 17.35 0.05
CA ASN A 78 -25.09 18.20 -0.35
C ASN A 78 -26.18 18.35 0.72
N ARG A 79 -26.06 17.69 1.87
CA ARG A 79 -27.03 17.77 2.97
C ARG A 79 -26.65 18.75 4.09
N GLU A 80 -25.38 19.15 4.16
CA GLU A 80 -24.89 20.07 5.21
C GLU A 80 -25.02 21.52 4.71
N LYS A 81 -26.11 22.17 5.04
CA LYS A 81 -26.47 23.54 4.61
C LYS A 81 -25.48 24.65 5.05
N HIS A 82 -24.53 24.34 5.90
CA HIS A 82 -23.61 25.32 6.51
C HIS A 82 -22.16 25.18 6.06
N PHE A 83 -21.90 24.32 5.10
CA PHE A 83 -20.59 24.09 4.53
C PHE A 83 -20.28 25.11 3.44
N VAL A 84 -19.08 25.67 3.44
CA VAL A 84 -18.62 26.51 2.33
C VAL A 84 -18.31 25.61 1.14
N ASP A 85 -19.16 25.67 0.13
CA ASP A 85 -19.01 24.87 -1.09
C ASP A 85 -17.67 25.24 -1.77
N PRO A 86 -16.75 24.28 -1.97
CA PRO A 86 -15.52 24.54 -2.68
C PRO A 86 -15.73 25.18 -4.07
N MET A 87 -16.82 24.82 -4.75
CA MET A 87 -17.13 25.36 -6.08
C MET A 87 -17.31 26.90 -6.10
N ASN A 88 -17.78 27.47 -5.02
CA ASN A 88 -18.12 28.89 -4.93
C ASN A 88 -17.04 29.70 -4.17
N HIS A 89 -15.96 29.05 -3.72
CA HIS A 89 -14.92 29.75 -2.98
C HIS A 89 -13.92 30.42 -3.92
N PRO A 90 -13.58 31.72 -3.70
CA PRO A 90 -12.75 32.50 -4.63
C PRO A 90 -11.30 32.00 -4.76
N THR A 91 -10.82 31.21 -3.82
CA THR A 91 -9.45 30.62 -3.88
C THR A 91 -9.39 29.35 -4.74
N VAL A 92 -10.54 28.79 -5.13
CA VAL A 92 -10.62 27.53 -5.87
C VAL A 92 -10.67 27.78 -7.37
N ASP A 93 -9.72 27.21 -8.09
CA ASP A 93 -9.71 27.23 -9.56
C ASP A 93 -10.62 26.15 -10.13
N LYS A 94 -10.45 24.90 -9.69
CA LYS A 94 -11.23 23.75 -10.16
C LYS A 94 -11.45 22.73 -9.04
N TYR A 95 -12.51 21.96 -9.23
CA TYR A 95 -12.96 20.98 -8.29
C TYR A 95 -13.58 19.79 -9.02
N THR A 96 -13.35 18.58 -8.50
CA THR A 96 -13.97 17.35 -9.00
C THR A 96 -14.33 16.40 -7.86
N ASN A 97 -15.42 15.69 -8.07
CA ASN A 97 -15.82 14.57 -7.22
C ASN A 97 -15.33 13.26 -7.84
N ILE A 98 -14.63 12.48 -7.05
CA ILE A 98 -14.22 11.13 -7.40
C ILE A 98 -15.05 10.18 -6.54
N VAL A 99 -15.89 9.40 -7.15
CA VAL A 99 -16.70 8.41 -6.44
C VAL A 99 -15.99 7.08 -6.53
N ALA A 100 -15.46 6.61 -5.41
CA ALA A 100 -14.90 5.27 -5.33
C ALA A 100 -16.06 4.26 -5.28
N LEU A 101 -16.11 3.42 -6.27
CA LEU A 101 -17.08 2.32 -6.29
C LEU A 101 -16.53 1.18 -5.41
N PRO A 102 -17.39 0.43 -4.71
CA PRO A 102 -16.94 -0.77 -4.02
C PRO A 102 -16.23 -1.68 -5.03
N ILE A 103 -15.34 -2.55 -4.57
CA ILE A 103 -14.60 -3.46 -5.44
C ILE A 103 -15.60 -4.16 -6.33
N GLY A 104 -15.57 -3.77 -7.61
CA GLY A 104 -16.46 -4.30 -8.62
C GLY A 104 -15.80 -5.44 -9.37
N GLU A 105 -16.57 -6.06 -10.20
CA GLU A 105 -16.09 -7.05 -11.14
C GLU A 105 -16.43 -6.62 -12.55
N VAL A 106 -15.51 -6.88 -13.47
CA VAL A 106 -15.76 -6.76 -14.89
C VAL A 106 -15.80 -8.16 -15.49
N GLY A 107 -16.86 -8.46 -16.24
CA GLY A 107 -17.06 -9.74 -16.90
C GLY A 107 -16.76 -9.68 -18.39
N ARG A 108 -16.12 -10.74 -18.92
CA ARG A 108 -15.98 -11.05 -20.34
C ARG A 108 -16.08 -12.55 -20.53
N ASP A 109 -16.97 -13.02 -21.40
CA ASP A 109 -17.06 -14.43 -21.82
C ASP A 109 -17.02 -15.42 -20.64
N ASN A 110 -17.86 -15.26 -19.62
CA ASN A 110 -17.90 -16.03 -18.38
C ASN A 110 -16.65 -15.91 -17.48
N GLN A 111 -15.71 -15.02 -17.76
CA GLN A 111 -14.61 -14.71 -16.87
C GLN A 111 -14.86 -13.39 -16.14
N HIS A 112 -14.60 -13.37 -14.84
CA HIS A 112 -14.77 -12.19 -14.00
C HIS A 112 -13.44 -11.75 -13.42
N PHE A 113 -13.17 -10.45 -13.51
CA PHE A 113 -11.95 -9.82 -13.03
C PHE A 113 -12.31 -8.81 -11.95
N ALA A 114 -11.77 -8.98 -10.77
CA ALA A 114 -11.91 -7.99 -9.69
C ALA A 114 -11.20 -6.70 -10.08
N VAL A 115 -11.86 -5.57 -9.91
CA VAL A 115 -11.39 -4.25 -10.34
C VAL A 115 -11.68 -3.18 -9.31
N ARG A 116 -10.78 -2.19 -9.23
CA ARG A 116 -10.99 -0.94 -8.48
C ARG A 116 -11.55 0.08 -9.47
N ALA A 117 -12.79 0.45 -9.30
CA ALA A 117 -13.48 1.35 -10.22
C ALA A 117 -13.76 2.71 -9.57
N ILE A 118 -13.61 3.76 -10.36
CA ILE A 118 -14.00 5.12 -9.96
C ILE A 118 -14.97 5.70 -10.96
N ALA A 119 -15.90 6.50 -10.44
CA ALA A 119 -16.75 7.32 -11.29
C ALA A 119 -16.35 8.79 -11.14
N VAL A 120 -16.25 9.48 -12.28
CA VAL A 120 -15.73 10.84 -12.33
C VAL A 120 -16.52 11.71 -13.31
N ASP A 121 -16.43 13.02 -13.10
CA ASP A 121 -16.89 14.03 -14.05
C ASP A 121 -15.78 14.39 -15.07
N THR A 122 -16.11 15.28 -16.01
CA THR A 122 -15.15 15.74 -17.03
C THR A 122 -14.03 16.61 -16.46
N THR A 123 -14.23 17.23 -15.29
CA THR A 123 -13.25 18.09 -14.62
C THR A 123 -12.08 17.26 -14.07
N PHE A 124 -12.35 16.00 -13.74
CA PHE A 124 -11.32 15.06 -13.29
C PHE A 124 -10.10 15.02 -14.24
N PHE A 125 -10.32 14.90 -15.55
CA PHE A 125 -9.24 14.80 -16.53
C PHE A 125 -8.42 16.10 -16.68
N GLN A 126 -8.95 17.23 -16.19
CA GLN A 126 -8.21 18.50 -16.14
C GLN A 126 -7.33 18.60 -14.89
N LEU A 127 -7.69 17.92 -13.82
CA LEU A 127 -6.95 17.86 -12.57
C LEU A 127 -5.96 16.69 -12.55
N MET A 128 -6.39 15.54 -13.04
CA MET A 128 -5.62 14.30 -13.13
C MET A 128 -5.60 13.81 -14.60
N PRO A 129 -4.74 14.38 -15.44
CA PRO A 129 -4.69 14.03 -16.85
C PRO A 129 -4.23 12.58 -17.04
N CYS A 130 -5.06 11.76 -17.68
CA CYS A 130 -4.75 10.39 -18.05
C CYS A 130 -4.22 10.36 -19.47
N GLN A 131 -2.98 9.89 -19.67
CA GLN A 131 -2.44 9.69 -21.01
C GLN A 131 -3.09 8.46 -21.64
N ALA A 132 -3.56 8.60 -22.89
CA ALA A 132 -4.08 7.48 -23.64
C ALA A 132 -2.94 6.58 -24.15
N SER A 133 -3.09 5.27 -23.96
CA SER A 133 -2.33 4.24 -24.70
C SER A 133 -3.07 3.87 -25.98
N LEU A 134 -4.41 3.75 -25.89
CA LEU A 134 -5.31 3.50 -27.01
C LEU A 134 -6.62 4.30 -26.79
N GLY A 135 -7.26 4.72 -27.87
CA GLY A 135 -8.56 5.39 -27.83
C GLY A 135 -8.55 6.76 -27.17
N GLU A 136 -9.68 7.16 -26.58
CA GLU A 136 -9.87 8.43 -25.92
C GLU A 136 -9.98 8.24 -24.40
N THR A 137 -9.19 9.04 -23.65
CA THR A 137 -9.14 8.99 -22.18
C THR A 137 -9.53 10.30 -21.51
N THR A 138 -10.02 11.27 -22.27
CA THR A 138 -10.40 12.62 -21.76
C THR A 138 -11.91 12.81 -21.64
N ARG A 139 -12.67 11.97 -22.29
CA ARG A 139 -14.12 12.01 -22.30
C ARG A 139 -14.70 10.59 -22.23
N ILE A 140 -15.67 10.39 -21.35
CA ILE A 140 -16.32 9.09 -21.17
C ILE A 140 -17.79 9.23 -21.57
N PRO A 141 -18.24 8.49 -22.58
CA PRO A 141 -19.68 8.34 -22.86
C PRO A 141 -20.41 7.69 -21.69
N SER A 142 -21.73 7.89 -21.60
CA SER A 142 -22.53 7.32 -20.51
C SER A 142 -22.50 5.78 -20.44
N THR A 143 -22.18 5.11 -21.53
CA THR A 143 -22.05 3.65 -21.61
C THR A 143 -20.61 3.19 -21.85
N GLY A 144 -19.65 4.12 -21.78
CA GLY A 144 -18.24 3.86 -22.02
C GLY A 144 -17.46 3.65 -20.74
N ILE A 145 -16.37 2.89 -20.85
CA ILE A 145 -15.39 2.71 -19.79
C ILE A 145 -13.97 2.92 -20.32
N ILE A 146 -13.10 3.41 -19.44
CA ILE A 146 -11.66 3.49 -19.69
C ILE A 146 -10.97 2.46 -18.77
N LEU A 147 -10.08 1.66 -19.34
CA LEU A 147 -9.33 0.62 -18.62
C LEU A 147 -7.90 1.07 -18.36
N SER A 148 -7.29 0.57 -17.30
CA SER A 148 -5.83 0.60 -17.16
C SER A 148 -5.17 -0.36 -18.16
N GLU A 149 -3.93 -0.06 -18.55
CA GLU A 149 -3.15 -0.89 -19.48
C GLU A 149 -2.96 -2.31 -18.94
N ASP A 150 -2.72 -2.46 -17.63
CA ASP A 150 -2.58 -3.76 -16.97
C ASP A 150 -3.87 -4.58 -17.04
N LEU A 151 -5.01 -3.97 -16.69
CA LEU A 151 -6.31 -4.64 -16.76
C LEU A 151 -6.69 -5.00 -18.21
N SER A 152 -6.43 -4.09 -19.14
CA SER A 152 -6.66 -4.35 -20.58
C SER A 152 -5.85 -5.56 -21.06
N GLN A 153 -4.59 -5.68 -20.66
CA GLN A 153 -3.76 -6.83 -20.99
C GLN A 153 -4.24 -8.12 -20.33
N ARG A 154 -4.74 -8.06 -19.09
CA ARG A 154 -5.31 -9.22 -18.38
C ARG A 154 -6.60 -9.74 -19.00
N ILE A 155 -7.45 -8.86 -19.51
CA ILE A 155 -8.77 -9.22 -20.09
C ILE A 155 -8.63 -9.61 -21.57
N PHE A 156 -7.86 -8.85 -22.35
CA PHE A 156 -7.81 -8.97 -23.81
C PHE A 156 -6.49 -9.58 -24.33
N GLY A 157 -5.45 -9.65 -23.48
CA GLY A 157 -4.14 -10.13 -23.92
C GLY A 157 -3.54 -9.22 -24.98
N LYS A 158 -3.45 -9.72 -26.22
CA LYS A 158 -2.94 -8.99 -27.39
C LYS A 158 -4.05 -8.47 -28.32
N GLU A 159 -5.30 -8.71 -27.98
CA GLU A 159 -6.47 -8.28 -28.75
C GLU A 159 -6.71 -6.78 -28.56
N ASP A 160 -7.18 -6.10 -29.61
CA ASP A 160 -7.57 -4.69 -29.50
C ASP A 160 -8.84 -4.58 -28.61
N PRO A 161 -8.77 -3.87 -27.49
CA PRO A 161 -9.90 -3.73 -26.56
C PRO A 161 -10.94 -2.70 -27.02
N LEU A 162 -10.61 -1.77 -27.94
CA LEU A 162 -11.49 -0.68 -28.30
C LEU A 162 -12.80 -1.15 -28.91
N GLY A 163 -13.92 -0.59 -28.43
CA GLY A 163 -15.27 -0.93 -28.87
C GLY A 163 -15.75 -2.31 -28.44
N LYS A 164 -14.94 -3.10 -27.74
CA LYS A 164 -15.39 -4.39 -27.19
C LYS A 164 -16.34 -4.16 -26.02
N GLU A 165 -17.31 -5.04 -25.89
CA GLU A 165 -18.27 -5.02 -24.79
C GLU A 165 -17.76 -5.82 -23.60
N LEU A 166 -17.99 -5.28 -22.42
CA LEU A 166 -17.75 -5.91 -21.13
C LEU A 166 -19.01 -5.79 -20.28
N THR A 167 -19.18 -6.71 -19.36
CA THR A 167 -20.24 -6.59 -18.36
C THR A 167 -19.65 -5.97 -17.11
N PHE A 168 -20.17 -4.84 -16.68
CA PHE A 168 -19.76 -4.17 -15.44
C PHE A 168 -21.03 -3.84 -14.64
N GLY A 169 -21.19 -4.46 -13.43
CA GLY A 169 -22.34 -4.38 -12.55
C GLY A 169 -23.67 -4.75 -13.22
N GLY A 170 -23.67 -5.77 -14.04
CA GLY A 170 -24.85 -6.27 -14.72
C GLY A 170 -25.29 -5.43 -15.94
N LYS A 171 -24.48 -4.46 -16.39
CA LYS A 171 -24.74 -3.68 -17.61
C LYS A 171 -23.63 -3.90 -18.64
N HIS A 172 -24.01 -3.92 -19.91
CA HIS A 172 -23.07 -3.91 -21.02
C HIS A 172 -22.47 -2.52 -21.18
N VAL A 173 -21.15 -2.43 -21.15
CA VAL A 173 -20.38 -1.21 -21.34
C VAL A 173 -19.31 -1.44 -22.41
N SER A 174 -19.03 -0.41 -23.20
CA SER A 174 -18.02 -0.51 -24.25
C SER A 174 -16.71 0.13 -23.83
N VAL A 175 -15.58 -0.48 -24.18
CA VAL A 175 -14.25 0.08 -23.94
C VAL A 175 -14.01 1.25 -24.89
N THR A 176 -13.86 2.46 -24.36
CA THR A 176 -13.62 3.69 -25.12
C THR A 176 -12.16 4.12 -25.16
N GLY A 177 -11.38 3.67 -24.18
CA GLY A 177 -9.98 3.99 -24.11
C GLY A 177 -9.22 3.09 -23.15
N VAL A 178 -7.90 3.09 -23.31
CA VAL A 178 -6.95 2.46 -22.41
C VAL A 178 -5.98 3.52 -21.94
N MET A 179 -5.91 3.72 -20.63
CA MET A 179 -4.99 4.68 -20.02
C MET A 179 -3.63 4.05 -19.83
N LYS A 180 -2.60 4.79 -20.22
CA LYS A 180 -1.22 4.41 -19.98
C LYS A 180 -0.89 4.44 -18.50
N ALA A 181 -0.07 3.50 -18.06
CA ALA A 181 0.45 3.52 -16.69
C ALA A 181 1.17 4.86 -16.41
N PRO A 182 0.92 5.51 -15.25
CA PRO A 182 1.60 6.74 -14.85
C PRO A 182 3.12 6.55 -14.80
N SER A 183 3.88 7.61 -15.10
CA SER A 183 5.35 7.56 -15.08
C SER A 183 5.95 7.54 -13.67
N THR A 184 5.16 7.84 -12.65
CA THR A 184 5.54 7.78 -11.24
C THR A 184 4.51 6.95 -10.47
N LYS A 185 4.87 6.49 -9.28
CA LYS A 185 3.93 5.87 -8.36
C LYS A 185 2.80 6.86 -8.03
N VAL A 186 1.61 6.34 -7.81
CA VAL A 186 0.43 7.15 -7.51
C VAL A 186 -0.05 6.90 -6.07
N SER A 187 -0.61 7.94 -5.45
CA SER A 187 -1.25 7.82 -4.14
C SER A 187 -2.70 7.33 -4.22
N PHE A 188 -3.25 7.24 -5.42
CA PHE A 188 -4.60 6.81 -5.68
C PHE A 188 -4.63 5.84 -6.87
N GLU A 189 -4.94 4.57 -6.61
CA GLU A 189 -4.92 3.50 -7.60
C GLU A 189 -6.33 3.09 -8.02
N TYR A 190 -6.54 2.99 -9.31
CA TYR A 190 -7.78 2.52 -9.92
C TYR A 190 -7.50 1.80 -11.25
N ASP A 191 -8.36 0.85 -11.58
CA ASP A 191 -8.23 0.00 -12.77
C ASP A 191 -9.22 0.41 -13.86
N ILE A 192 -10.36 0.99 -13.47
CA ILE A 192 -11.45 1.40 -14.37
C ILE A 192 -11.92 2.80 -14.02
N ILE A 193 -12.19 3.60 -15.05
CA ILE A 193 -12.88 4.87 -14.93
C ILE A 193 -14.22 4.79 -15.67
N VAL A 194 -15.29 5.19 -15.01
CA VAL A 194 -16.65 5.31 -15.57
C VAL A 194 -17.16 6.74 -15.41
N SER A 195 -18.21 7.11 -16.15
CA SER A 195 -18.84 8.42 -15.99
C SER A 195 -19.67 8.49 -14.71
N GLU A 196 -19.71 9.68 -14.09
CA GLU A 196 -20.59 9.94 -12.94
C GLU A 196 -22.06 9.66 -13.28
N LYS A 197 -22.47 9.88 -14.54
CA LYS A 197 -23.81 9.59 -14.99
C LYS A 197 -24.13 8.09 -14.91
N LEU A 198 -23.22 7.25 -15.37
CA LEU A 198 -23.36 5.79 -15.26
C LEU A 198 -23.44 5.36 -13.79
N GLN A 199 -22.62 5.96 -12.92
CA GLN A 199 -22.63 5.69 -11.49
C GLN A 199 -23.98 6.06 -10.87
N ARG A 200 -24.53 7.23 -11.16
CA ARG A 200 -25.83 7.66 -10.61
C ARG A 200 -26.99 6.76 -11.04
N GLU A 201 -26.93 6.25 -12.26
CA GLU A 201 -27.91 5.27 -12.74
C GLU A 201 -27.75 3.89 -12.08
N TRP A 202 -26.63 3.65 -11.45
CA TRP A 202 -26.17 2.32 -11.03
C TRP A 202 -26.20 2.08 -9.52
N VAL A 203 -25.60 2.98 -8.73
CA VAL A 203 -25.37 2.78 -7.29
C VAL A 203 -26.31 3.63 -6.43
N GLY A 204 -27.04 4.58 -7.02
CA GLY A 204 -27.76 5.59 -6.26
C GLY A 204 -26.83 6.47 -5.42
N SER A 205 -27.36 7.51 -4.88
CA SER A 205 -26.59 8.48 -4.12
C SER A 205 -26.27 8.06 -2.66
N GLY A 206 -26.61 6.81 -2.26
CA GLY A 206 -26.74 6.50 -0.83
C GLY A 206 -25.47 6.12 -0.09
N ASN A 207 -24.56 5.35 -0.68
CA ASN A 207 -23.48 4.66 0.05
C ASN A 207 -22.08 4.74 -0.59
N ALA A 208 -21.87 5.56 -1.60
CA ALA A 208 -20.56 5.68 -2.23
C ALA A 208 -19.60 6.55 -1.43
N SER A 209 -18.32 6.15 -1.37
CA SER A 209 -17.23 6.97 -0.83
C SER A 209 -16.85 8.05 -1.84
N ILE A 210 -17.00 9.31 -1.48
CA ILE A 210 -16.72 10.44 -2.37
C ILE A 210 -15.44 11.13 -1.92
N PHE A 211 -14.48 11.27 -2.83
CA PHE A 211 -13.27 12.05 -2.64
C PHE A 211 -13.39 13.36 -3.41
N ASN A 212 -13.03 14.45 -2.77
CA ASN A 212 -13.12 15.77 -3.33
C ASN A 212 -11.73 16.29 -3.59
N LEU A 213 -11.33 16.33 -4.86
CA LEU A 213 -10.07 16.89 -5.29
C LEU A 213 -10.28 18.33 -5.72
N VAL A 214 -9.48 19.22 -5.13
CA VAL A 214 -9.56 20.68 -5.30
C VAL A 214 -8.23 21.19 -5.81
N ARG A 215 -8.25 22.02 -6.87
CA ARG A 215 -7.11 22.80 -7.29
C ARG A 215 -7.31 24.25 -6.87
N LEU A 216 -6.33 24.77 -6.14
CA LEU A 216 -6.28 26.17 -5.74
C LEU A 216 -5.58 27.01 -6.80
N HIS A 217 -5.85 28.32 -6.84
CA HIS A 217 -5.10 29.26 -7.66
C HIS A 217 -3.63 29.34 -7.21
N ARG A 218 -3.39 29.32 -5.89
CA ARG A 218 -2.06 29.32 -5.26
C ARG A 218 -2.04 28.36 -4.08
N PRO A 219 -0.89 27.73 -3.77
CA PRO A 219 -0.81 26.80 -2.62
C PRO A 219 -1.11 27.48 -1.28
N GLU A 220 -0.80 28.78 -1.14
CA GLU A 220 -1.00 29.56 0.08
C GLU A 220 -2.48 29.81 0.38
N ASP A 221 -3.34 29.80 -0.64
CA ASP A 221 -4.78 30.00 -0.51
C ASP A 221 -5.46 28.91 0.34
N MET A 222 -4.76 27.79 0.60
CA MET A 222 -5.22 26.72 1.48
C MET A 222 -5.50 27.22 2.90
N GLU A 223 -4.64 28.06 3.45
CA GLU A 223 -4.80 28.60 4.81
C GLU A 223 -6.04 29.48 4.91
N THR A 224 -6.28 30.33 3.90
CA THR A 224 -7.46 31.19 3.80
C THR A 224 -8.73 30.33 3.72
N PHE A 225 -8.75 29.35 2.83
CA PHE A 225 -9.89 28.41 2.72
C PHE A 225 -10.18 27.71 4.05
N ASN A 226 -9.15 27.14 4.69
CA ASN A 226 -9.29 26.39 5.93
C ASN A 226 -9.73 27.28 7.12
N ALA A 227 -9.33 28.55 7.14
CA ALA A 227 -9.74 29.49 8.17
C ALA A 227 -11.24 29.84 8.10
N GLU A 228 -11.78 29.96 6.91
CA GLU A 228 -13.19 30.31 6.66
C GLU A 228 -14.17 29.14 6.88
N GLN A 229 -13.66 27.88 6.98
CA GLN A 229 -14.55 26.74 7.21
C GLN A 229 -15.13 26.72 8.61
N PRO A 230 -16.47 26.58 8.75
CA PRO A 230 -17.11 26.52 10.06
C PRO A 230 -16.84 25.19 10.76
N ILE A 231 -16.92 25.23 12.09
CA ILE A 231 -16.99 24.00 12.89
C ILE A 231 -18.45 23.52 12.89
N LEU A 232 -18.65 22.31 12.44
CA LEU A 232 -19.95 21.68 12.29
C LEU A 232 -20.16 20.62 13.37
N LYS A 233 -21.38 20.52 13.90
CA LYS A 233 -21.79 19.43 14.79
C LYS A 233 -22.52 18.37 13.98
N LEU A 234 -21.86 17.25 13.75
CA LEU A 234 -22.43 16.15 12.97
C LEU A 234 -23.24 15.23 13.90
N ARG A 235 -24.54 15.13 13.64
CA ARG A 235 -25.45 14.22 14.36
C ARG A 235 -25.06 12.74 14.26
N ILE A 236 -24.37 12.38 13.17
CA ILE A 236 -24.05 10.99 12.81
C ILE A 236 -22.89 10.42 13.65
N TRP A 237 -22.07 11.28 14.27
CA TRP A 237 -20.83 10.92 14.98
C TRP A 237 -20.88 11.42 16.43
N ASN A 238 -21.89 11.02 17.20
CA ASN A 238 -22.05 11.38 18.62
C ASN A 238 -22.00 12.88 18.94
N ASN A 239 -22.58 13.72 18.10
CA ASN A 239 -22.49 15.17 18.22
C ASN A 239 -21.05 15.71 18.26
N GLY A 240 -20.08 14.95 17.74
CA GLY A 240 -18.69 15.39 17.61
C GLY A 240 -18.56 16.62 16.73
N GLU A 241 -17.66 17.50 17.11
CA GLU A 241 -17.33 18.65 16.30
C GLU A 241 -16.44 18.21 15.14
N THR A 242 -16.72 18.73 13.96
CA THR A 242 -15.96 18.43 12.76
C THR A 242 -15.67 19.71 11.98
N LYS A 243 -14.53 19.74 11.31
CA LYS A 243 -14.14 20.83 10.43
C LYS A 243 -13.62 20.25 9.10
N PHE A 244 -14.15 20.76 8.00
CA PHE A 244 -13.61 20.42 6.69
C PHE A 244 -12.35 21.24 6.43
N GLN A 245 -11.31 20.61 5.91
CA GLN A 245 -10.04 21.27 5.61
C GLN A 245 -9.42 20.70 4.34
N LEU A 246 -8.79 21.56 3.57
CA LEU A 246 -7.94 21.15 2.47
C LEU A 246 -6.59 20.66 3.00
N THR A 247 -6.16 19.52 2.51
CA THR A 247 -4.83 18.95 2.79
C THR A 247 -4.09 18.73 1.48
N PRO A 248 -2.80 19.10 1.36
CA PRO A 248 -2.05 18.92 0.12
C PRO A 248 -2.02 17.44 -0.29
N LEU A 249 -2.36 17.14 -1.55
CA LEU A 249 -2.36 15.77 -2.09
C LEU A 249 -1.01 15.09 -1.87
N LYS A 250 0.08 15.78 -2.09
CA LYS A 250 1.47 15.36 -1.88
C LYS A 250 1.76 14.78 -0.48
N LYS A 251 1.04 15.26 0.56
CA LYS A 251 1.24 14.81 1.94
C LYS A 251 0.44 13.56 2.28
N ASN A 252 -0.63 13.26 1.54
CA ASN A 252 -1.59 12.20 1.89
C ASN A 252 -0.99 10.80 1.85
N TYR A 253 -0.03 10.57 0.95
CA TYR A 253 0.64 9.27 0.82
C TYR A 253 1.34 8.83 2.11
N PHE A 254 1.98 9.76 2.81
CA PHE A 254 2.70 9.51 4.07
C PHE A 254 1.90 9.84 5.33
N ASP A 255 0.64 10.23 5.18
CA ASP A 255 -0.19 10.60 6.30
C ASP A 255 -0.79 9.36 6.98
N LYS A 256 -0.20 8.98 8.12
CA LYS A 256 -0.67 7.85 8.94
C LYS A 256 -2.04 8.10 9.60
N ASN A 257 -2.45 9.38 9.73
CA ASN A 257 -3.70 9.76 10.39
C ASN A 257 -4.88 9.94 9.43
N LEU A 258 -4.65 9.82 8.12
CA LEU A 258 -5.70 9.91 7.13
C LEU A 258 -6.40 8.55 6.99
N THR A 259 -7.65 8.49 7.43
CA THR A 259 -8.51 7.30 7.30
C THR A 259 -9.40 7.41 6.07
N LEU A 260 -9.54 6.33 5.33
CA LEU A 260 -10.27 6.26 4.07
C LEU A 260 -11.25 5.09 4.12
N TYR A 261 -12.42 5.33 4.70
CA TYR A 261 -13.42 4.27 4.87
C TYR A 261 -13.81 3.60 3.55
N GLN A 262 -13.84 2.27 3.54
CA GLN A 262 -14.26 1.43 2.42
C GLN A 262 -13.45 1.60 1.11
N SER A 263 -12.38 2.39 1.13
CA SER A 263 -11.58 2.69 -0.05
C SER A 263 -10.08 2.59 0.22
N GLU A 264 -9.69 2.00 1.35
CA GLU A 264 -8.27 1.88 1.77
C GLU A 264 -7.41 1.17 0.72
N GLN A 265 -7.99 0.21 0.00
CA GLN A 265 -7.30 -0.53 -1.06
C GLN A 265 -6.94 0.32 -2.29
N MET A 266 -7.60 1.48 -2.46
CA MET A 266 -7.30 2.42 -3.54
C MET A 266 -6.21 3.43 -3.17
N PHE A 267 -5.86 3.54 -1.89
CA PHE A 267 -4.93 4.54 -1.39
C PHE A 267 -3.74 3.87 -0.69
N PRO A 268 -2.74 3.42 -1.45
CA PRO A 268 -1.53 2.88 -0.86
C PRO A 268 -0.87 3.92 0.05
N LYS A 269 -0.37 3.48 1.20
CA LYS A 269 0.31 4.32 2.17
C LYS A 269 1.80 4.05 2.16
N GLY A 270 2.58 5.13 2.24
CA GLY A 270 4.02 5.06 2.39
C GLY A 270 4.47 5.09 3.86
N ASP A 271 5.64 4.52 4.11
CA ASP A 271 6.29 4.58 5.41
C ASP A 271 7.56 5.41 5.35
N LYS A 272 7.52 6.65 5.89
CA LYS A 272 8.68 7.54 5.95
C LYS A 272 9.82 6.96 6.76
N ASP A 273 9.51 6.29 7.86
CA ASP A 273 10.53 5.75 8.76
C ASP A 273 11.30 4.63 8.06
N GLY A 274 10.58 3.78 7.33
CA GLY A 274 11.17 2.76 6.45
C GLY A 274 12.07 3.36 5.37
N ILE A 275 11.66 4.47 4.75
CA ILE A 275 12.48 5.16 3.74
C ILE A 275 13.80 5.68 4.33
N TYR A 276 13.77 6.28 5.52
CA TYR A 276 15.01 6.73 6.18
C TYR A 276 15.98 5.57 6.47
N ILE A 277 15.46 4.43 6.90
CA ILE A 277 16.27 3.21 7.07
C ILE A 277 16.88 2.76 5.74
N LEU A 278 16.09 2.75 4.65
CA LEU A 278 16.59 2.37 3.33
C LEU A 278 17.66 3.35 2.80
N ILE A 279 17.51 4.65 3.04
CA ILE A 279 18.53 5.66 2.71
C ILE A 279 19.83 5.33 3.46
N PHE A 280 19.74 5.05 4.74
CA PHE A 280 20.91 4.69 5.55
C PHE A 280 21.60 3.43 5.03
N VAL A 281 20.83 2.38 4.74
CA VAL A 281 21.35 1.14 4.14
C VAL A 281 22.01 1.39 2.78
N ALA A 282 21.41 2.22 1.92
CA ALA A 282 21.98 2.57 0.62
C ALA A 282 23.33 3.28 0.75
N ILE A 283 23.46 4.21 1.71
CA ILE A 283 24.73 4.88 2.03
C ILE A 283 25.79 3.88 2.52
N LEU A 284 25.40 2.93 3.38
CA LEU A 284 26.31 1.90 3.87
C LEU A 284 26.80 0.98 2.75
N LEU A 285 25.88 0.52 1.88
CA LEU A 285 26.22 -0.32 0.72
C LEU A 285 27.17 0.39 -0.25
N PHE A 286 26.88 1.65 -0.56
CA PHE A 286 27.78 2.48 -1.38
C PHE A 286 29.15 2.62 -0.74
N SER A 287 29.21 2.91 0.57
CA SER A 287 30.45 3.07 1.32
C SER A 287 31.31 1.80 1.32
N ILE A 288 30.68 0.62 1.49
CA ILE A 288 31.38 -0.66 1.39
C ILE A 288 32.02 -0.83 0.00
N GLY A 289 31.26 -0.54 -1.07
CA GLY A 289 31.78 -0.62 -2.42
C GLY A 289 32.98 0.27 -2.67
N VAL A 290 32.88 1.53 -2.22
CA VAL A 290 33.98 2.51 -2.31
C VAL A 290 35.20 2.04 -1.50
N LEU A 291 35.02 1.62 -0.24
CA LEU A 291 36.11 1.18 0.64
C LEU A 291 36.77 -0.08 0.12
N ASN A 292 35.99 -1.06 -0.36
CA ASN A 292 36.53 -2.27 -0.95
C ASN A 292 37.38 -1.95 -2.19
N TYR A 293 36.85 -1.10 -3.07
CA TYR A 293 37.59 -0.64 -4.25
C TYR A 293 38.89 0.09 -3.84
N LEU A 294 38.81 1.03 -2.92
CA LEU A 294 39.99 1.79 -2.42
C LEU A 294 41.03 0.87 -1.82
N ASN A 295 40.67 -0.13 -1.03
CA ASN A 295 41.58 -1.10 -0.46
C ASN A 295 42.36 -1.87 -1.53
N LEU A 296 41.66 -2.38 -2.54
CA LEU A 296 42.28 -3.09 -3.67
C LEU A 296 43.13 -2.15 -4.53
N TYR A 297 42.59 -0.95 -4.81
CA TYR A 297 43.28 0.05 -5.62
C TYR A 297 44.59 0.55 -4.96
N MET A 298 44.60 0.69 -3.64
CA MET A 298 45.83 1.02 -2.90
C MET A 298 46.93 -0.04 -3.08
N VAL A 299 46.57 -1.32 -3.10
CA VAL A 299 47.55 -2.40 -3.35
C VAL A 299 48.17 -2.29 -4.75
N ILE A 300 47.31 -1.99 -5.76
CA ILE A 300 47.76 -1.76 -7.12
C ILE A 300 48.70 -0.56 -7.20
N MET A 301 48.33 0.53 -6.57
CA MET A 301 49.11 1.78 -6.55
C MET A 301 50.48 1.60 -5.86
N GLN A 302 50.58 0.79 -4.81
CA GLN A 302 51.87 0.47 -4.17
C GLN A 302 52.81 -0.24 -5.14
N LYS A 303 52.33 -1.24 -5.89
CA LYS A 303 53.11 -1.94 -6.92
C LYS A 303 53.58 -1.02 -8.06
N ARG A 304 52.85 0.06 -8.31
CA ARG A 304 53.13 1.05 -9.36
C ARG A 304 53.95 2.27 -8.86
N GLY A 305 54.36 2.28 -7.60
CA GLY A 305 55.09 3.40 -7.00
C GLY A 305 56.36 3.77 -7.76
N ILE A 306 57.14 2.75 -8.25
CA ILE A 306 58.33 2.94 -9.05
C ILE A 306 58.01 3.63 -10.36
N GLU A 307 56.95 3.22 -11.08
CA GLU A 307 56.48 3.84 -12.31
C GLU A 307 56.18 5.33 -12.11
N PHE A 308 55.43 5.68 -11.08
CA PHE A 308 55.15 7.07 -10.77
C PHE A 308 56.38 7.87 -10.37
N GLY A 309 57.31 7.25 -9.63
CA GLY A 309 58.60 7.85 -9.29
C GLY A 309 59.41 8.20 -10.53
N ILE A 310 59.55 7.28 -11.47
CA ILE A 310 60.28 7.47 -12.74
C ILE A 310 59.62 8.62 -13.54
N LYS A 311 58.30 8.59 -13.71
CA LYS A 311 57.56 9.67 -14.42
C LYS A 311 57.79 11.05 -13.80
N LYS A 312 57.90 11.16 -12.51
CA LYS A 312 58.23 12.42 -11.83
C LYS A 312 59.66 12.91 -12.15
N VAL A 313 60.64 12.00 -12.13
CA VAL A 313 62.02 12.33 -12.51
C VAL A 313 62.09 12.87 -13.94
N PHE A 314 61.29 12.31 -14.83
CA PHE A 314 61.15 12.78 -16.21
C PHE A 314 60.22 13.98 -16.41
N GLY A 315 59.83 14.67 -15.32
CA GLY A 315 59.11 15.95 -15.34
C GLY A 315 57.59 15.83 -15.60
N ALA A 316 56.97 14.71 -15.29
CA ALA A 316 55.52 14.58 -15.42
C ALA A 316 54.81 15.57 -14.48
N SER A 317 53.90 16.39 -15.06
CA SER A 317 53.13 17.38 -14.33
C SER A 317 52.08 16.73 -13.42
N ARG A 318 51.63 17.47 -12.38
CA ARG A 318 50.52 17.01 -11.50
C ARG A 318 49.25 16.74 -12.30
N TRP A 319 48.99 17.52 -13.32
CA TRP A 319 47.83 17.34 -14.22
C TRP A 319 47.94 16.05 -15.06
N ALA A 320 49.14 15.64 -15.48
CA ALA A 320 49.38 14.39 -16.18
C ALA A 320 49.01 13.17 -15.31
N PHE A 321 49.36 13.21 -14.00
CA PHE A 321 48.94 12.18 -13.04
C PHE A 321 47.46 12.16 -12.82
N PHE A 322 46.85 13.32 -12.63
CA PHE A 322 45.38 13.43 -12.50
C PHE A 322 44.67 12.79 -13.69
N LYS A 323 45.03 13.25 -14.89
CA LYS A 323 44.42 12.76 -16.14
C LYS A 323 44.59 11.24 -16.33
N GLN A 324 45.76 10.71 -15.96
CA GLN A 324 46.03 9.28 -16.05
C GLN A 324 45.14 8.50 -15.04
N LEU A 325 45.14 8.86 -13.77
CA LEU A 325 44.40 8.16 -12.72
C LEU A 325 42.87 8.27 -12.96
N TYR A 326 42.40 9.44 -13.37
CA TYR A 326 41.01 9.64 -13.70
C TYR A 326 40.56 8.74 -14.86
N THR A 327 41.35 8.70 -15.96
CA THR A 327 41.02 7.87 -17.14
C THR A 327 41.01 6.37 -16.80
N GLU A 328 41.90 5.90 -15.94
CA GLU A 328 41.96 4.51 -15.49
C GLU A 328 40.68 4.15 -14.68
N ASN A 329 40.31 4.99 -13.69
CA ASN A 329 39.13 4.77 -12.86
C ASN A 329 37.83 4.96 -13.67
N PHE A 330 37.79 5.91 -14.60
CA PHE A 330 36.66 6.13 -15.48
C PHE A 330 36.38 4.90 -16.37
N LEU A 331 37.43 4.30 -16.93
CA LEU A 331 37.27 3.10 -17.75
C LEU A 331 36.76 1.90 -16.93
N LEU A 332 37.27 1.72 -15.72
CA LEU A 332 36.78 0.69 -14.79
C LEU A 332 35.32 0.93 -14.40
N SER A 333 34.95 2.18 -14.11
CA SER A 333 33.57 2.56 -13.80
C SER A 333 32.64 2.30 -14.99
N ALA A 334 33.07 2.63 -16.20
CA ALA A 334 32.27 2.39 -17.41
C ALA A 334 31.99 0.89 -17.62
N ILE A 335 33.04 0.04 -17.47
CA ILE A 335 32.86 -1.42 -17.55
C ILE A 335 31.94 -1.91 -16.43
N THR A 336 32.13 -1.44 -15.20
CA THR A 336 31.30 -1.82 -14.06
C THR A 336 29.83 -1.46 -14.29
N LEU A 337 29.54 -0.26 -14.80
CA LEU A 337 28.17 0.20 -15.05
C LEU A 337 27.43 -0.65 -16.10
N LEU A 338 28.13 -1.19 -17.11
CA LEU A 338 27.52 -2.12 -18.06
C LEU A 338 26.98 -3.37 -17.33
N PHE A 339 27.77 -3.95 -16.41
CA PHE A 339 27.34 -5.11 -15.64
C PHE A 339 26.27 -4.74 -14.59
N VAL A 340 26.38 -3.55 -13.98
CA VAL A 340 25.34 -3.03 -13.06
C VAL A 340 24.00 -2.95 -13.78
N GLY A 341 23.96 -2.40 -14.98
CA GLY A 341 22.72 -2.33 -15.77
C GLY A 341 22.12 -3.70 -16.05
N MET A 342 22.95 -4.70 -16.39
CA MET A 342 22.49 -6.08 -16.60
C MET A 342 21.90 -6.69 -15.32
N ILE A 343 22.54 -6.49 -14.17
CA ILE A 343 22.04 -7.02 -12.89
C ILE A 343 20.73 -6.35 -12.51
N ILE A 344 20.63 -5.03 -12.67
CA ILE A 344 19.40 -4.29 -12.34
C ILE A 344 18.23 -4.80 -13.20
N GLU A 345 18.42 -5.02 -14.49
CA GLU A 345 17.35 -5.53 -15.36
C GLU A 345 16.87 -6.94 -14.95
N ILE A 346 17.79 -7.80 -14.48
CA ILE A 346 17.44 -9.12 -13.94
C ILE A 346 16.71 -8.97 -12.59
N THR A 347 17.21 -8.09 -11.72
CA THR A 347 16.68 -7.89 -10.36
C THR A 347 15.30 -7.25 -10.42
N ASP A 348 15.04 -6.29 -11.31
CA ASP A 348 13.74 -5.65 -11.49
C ASP A 348 12.65 -6.67 -11.82
N LYS A 349 12.93 -7.60 -12.75
CA LYS A 349 11.99 -8.67 -13.08
C LYS A 349 11.74 -9.63 -11.92
N LEU A 350 12.81 -9.97 -11.20
CA LEU A 350 12.71 -10.86 -10.05
C LEU A 350 11.91 -10.20 -8.90
N MET A 351 12.16 -8.92 -8.63
CA MET A 351 11.44 -8.16 -7.61
C MET A 351 9.97 -7.99 -7.96
N ALA A 352 9.63 -7.64 -9.20
CA ALA A 352 8.24 -7.56 -9.65
C ALA A 352 7.49 -8.88 -9.46
N ASN A 353 8.13 -10.01 -9.76
CA ASN A 353 7.52 -11.33 -9.61
C ASN A 353 7.38 -11.80 -8.15
N LEU A 354 8.33 -11.45 -7.28
CA LEU A 354 8.35 -11.91 -5.88
C LEU A 354 7.55 -11.00 -4.94
N SER A 355 7.65 -9.69 -5.12
CA SER A 355 7.03 -8.70 -4.22
C SER A 355 5.72 -8.14 -4.75
N GLY A 356 5.40 -8.35 -6.04
CA GLY A 356 4.27 -7.71 -6.70
C GLY A 356 4.39 -6.19 -6.80
N ILE A 357 5.54 -5.60 -6.43
CA ILE A 357 5.78 -4.16 -6.46
C ILE A 357 6.64 -3.84 -7.68
N PRO A 358 6.07 -3.30 -8.76
CA PRO A 358 6.84 -2.88 -9.91
C PRO A 358 7.68 -1.63 -9.55
N ILE A 359 8.97 -1.66 -9.89
CA ILE A 359 9.80 -0.47 -9.83
C ILE A 359 9.59 0.32 -11.13
N HIS A 360 9.00 1.49 -11.04
CA HIS A 360 8.78 2.35 -12.21
C HIS A 360 10.11 2.82 -12.80
N LYS A 361 10.29 2.60 -14.10
CA LYS A 361 11.49 3.05 -14.82
C LYS A 361 11.37 4.55 -15.11
N ASN A 362 12.16 5.35 -14.42
CA ASN A 362 12.33 6.76 -14.75
C ASN A 362 13.64 6.96 -15.49
N VAL A 363 13.55 6.98 -16.83
CA VAL A 363 14.74 7.04 -17.73
C VAL A 363 15.62 8.25 -17.40
N SER A 364 15.04 9.41 -17.12
CA SER A 364 15.80 10.64 -16.80
C SER A 364 16.58 10.50 -15.49
N PHE A 365 15.94 9.97 -14.46
CA PHE A 365 16.56 9.77 -13.16
C PHE A 365 17.63 8.66 -13.22
N ASP A 366 17.33 7.53 -13.84
CA ASP A 366 18.27 6.44 -14.03
C ASP A 366 19.51 6.90 -14.79
N THR A 367 19.31 7.67 -15.87
CA THR A 367 20.42 8.26 -16.64
C THR A 367 21.25 9.20 -15.78
N ALA A 368 20.62 10.03 -14.96
CA ALA A 368 21.35 10.93 -14.05
C ALA A 368 22.19 10.16 -13.02
N ILE A 369 21.66 9.06 -12.45
CA ILE A 369 22.43 8.17 -11.55
C ILE A 369 23.62 7.56 -12.25
N TYR A 370 23.42 6.96 -13.46
CA TYR A 370 24.50 6.35 -14.21
C TYR A 370 25.59 7.35 -14.60
N LEU A 371 25.22 8.55 -15.04
CA LEU A 371 26.17 9.62 -15.34
C LEU A 371 26.88 10.09 -14.06
N GLY A 372 26.15 10.26 -12.96
CA GLY A 372 26.73 10.62 -11.67
C GLY A 372 27.80 9.60 -11.23
N ILE A 373 27.47 8.30 -11.27
CA ILE A 373 28.44 7.25 -10.94
C ILE A 373 29.62 7.27 -11.92
N LEU A 374 29.36 7.39 -13.22
CA LEU A 374 30.40 7.38 -14.24
C LEU A 374 31.45 8.48 -14.06
N PHE A 375 31.02 9.70 -13.71
CA PHE A 375 31.92 10.86 -13.63
C PHE A 375 32.40 11.16 -12.20
N VAL A 376 31.51 10.99 -11.18
CA VAL A 376 31.84 11.35 -9.79
C VAL A 376 32.61 10.25 -9.07
N PHE A 377 32.25 8.98 -9.30
CA PHE A 377 32.92 7.85 -8.64
C PHE A 377 34.44 7.79 -8.92
N PRO A 378 34.93 7.97 -10.17
CA PRO A 378 36.35 8.07 -10.46
C PRO A 378 37.04 9.20 -9.70
N LEU A 379 36.38 10.36 -9.52
CA LEU A 379 36.93 11.48 -8.75
C LEU A 379 37.13 11.09 -7.30
N ILE A 380 36.10 10.49 -6.66
CA ILE A 380 36.18 10.08 -5.25
C ILE A 380 37.28 9.04 -5.05
N THR A 381 37.33 8.03 -5.91
CA THR A 381 38.24 6.91 -5.73
C THR A 381 39.69 7.24 -6.05
N MET A 382 39.95 8.17 -6.94
CA MET A 382 41.33 8.58 -7.25
C MET A 382 41.90 9.60 -6.25
N LEU A 383 41.06 10.27 -5.45
CA LEU A 383 41.46 11.41 -4.61
C LEU A 383 42.62 11.05 -3.66
N TYR A 384 42.42 9.96 -2.90
CA TYR A 384 43.44 9.49 -1.93
C TYR A 384 44.75 9.04 -2.62
N PRO A 385 44.73 8.16 -3.66
CA PRO A 385 45.95 7.80 -4.37
C PRO A 385 46.66 8.99 -5.04
N TYR A 386 45.89 9.92 -5.61
CA TYR A 386 46.41 11.12 -6.25
C TYR A 386 47.22 11.96 -5.24
N PHE A 387 46.63 12.35 -4.11
CA PHE A 387 47.30 13.16 -3.11
C PHE A 387 48.55 12.43 -2.58
N ARG A 388 48.45 11.15 -2.29
CA ARG A 388 49.55 10.35 -1.80
C ARG A 388 50.74 10.31 -2.76
N HIS A 389 50.47 10.10 -4.07
CA HIS A 389 51.54 10.02 -5.05
C HIS A 389 52.07 11.39 -5.50
N VAL A 390 51.23 12.41 -5.60
CA VAL A 390 51.66 13.76 -5.98
C VAL A 390 52.58 14.38 -4.93
N TYR A 391 52.28 14.20 -3.67
CA TYR A 391 53.08 14.80 -2.57
C TYR A 391 54.25 13.90 -2.08
N SER A 392 54.40 12.65 -2.54
CA SER A 392 55.51 11.80 -2.22
C SER A 392 56.82 12.27 -2.86
N ARG A 393 57.95 12.15 -2.20
CA ARG A 393 59.30 12.45 -2.76
C ARG A 393 59.68 11.41 -3.84
N PRO A 394 60.25 11.80 -5.01
CA PRO A 394 60.60 10.86 -6.09
C PRO A 394 61.55 9.77 -5.65
N VAL A 395 62.60 10.15 -4.90
CA VAL A 395 63.62 9.21 -4.40
C VAL A 395 63.02 8.13 -3.49
N SER A 396 62.05 8.48 -2.64
CA SER A 396 61.40 7.53 -1.74
C SER A 396 60.46 6.58 -2.50
N SER A 397 59.91 7.02 -3.62
CA SER A 397 59.06 6.20 -4.49
C SER A 397 59.89 5.18 -5.30
N ILE A 398 61.14 5.52 -5.68
CA ILE A 398 62.04 4.64 -6.47
C ILE A 398 62.73 3.63 -5.55
N LYS A 399 63.21 4.05 -4.37
CA LYS A 399 63.88 3.17 -3.39
C LYS A 399 62.98 2.09 -2.77
N GLY A 400 61.72 2.13 -3.00
CA GLY A 400 60.66 1.11 -2.88
C GLY A 400 60.61 0.14 -1.72
N ILE A 401 61.71 -0.12 -1.07
CA ILE A 401 61.94 -1.31 -0.26
C ILE A 401 61.73 -1.09 1.25
N LYS A 402 61.71 0.17 1.73
CA LYS A 402 61.56 0.44 3.16
C LYS A 402 60.38 1.30 3.61
N GLN A 403 59.44 1.65 2.69
CA GLN A 403 58.25 2.43 3.00
C GLN A 403 56.99 1.59 3.27
N GLY A 404 57.15 0.26 3.35
CA GLY A 404 56.07 -0.65 3.74
C GLY A 404 55.50 -0.40 5.13
N GLU A 405 56.25 0.31 5.98
CA GLU A 405 55.86 0.52 7.40
C GLU A 405 55.00 1.74 7.69
N ARG A 406 54.87 2.71 6.75
CA ARG A 406 54.12 3.94 7.02
C ARG A 406 52.68 3.96 6.48
N SER A 407 52.20 2.89 5.86
CA SER A 407 50.81 2.84 5.35
C SER A 407 49.95 1.72 5.95
N PRO A 408 50.37 0.93 6.94
CA PRO A 408 49.50 -0.09 7.50
C PRO A 408 48.30 0.53 8.24
N LEU A 409 48.48 1.70 8.88
CA LEU A 409 47.42 2.36 9.65
C LEU A 409 46.20 2.77 8.79
N THR A 410 46.43 3.46 7.65
CA THR A 410 45.34 3.91 6.81
C THR A 410 44.58 2.74 6.18
N ARG A 411 45.32 1.72 5.74
CA ARG A 411 44.71 0.51 5.18
C ARG A 411 43.98 -0.28 6.27
N SER A 412 44.57 -0.42 7.44
CA SER A 412 43.98 -1.07 8.60
C SER A 412 42.67 -0.33 9.01
N LEU A 413 42.71 1.01 9.05
CA LEU A 413 41.55 1.82 9.36
C LEU A 413 40.39 1.57 8.34
N PHE A 414 40.68 1.60 7.04
CA PHE A 414 39.66 1.33 6.01
C PHE A 414 39.10 -0.08 6.10
N LEU A 415 39.95 -1.08 6.34
CA LEU A 415 39.50 -2.46 6.57
C LEU A 415 38.67 -2.59 7.83
N THR A 416 39.08 -1.96 8.94
CA THR A 416 38.33 -1.99 10.19
C THR A 416 36.95 -1.35 9.99
N VAL A 417 36.85 -0.16 9.39
CA VAL A 417 35.59 0.51 9.11
C VAL A 417 34.70 -0.37 8.19
N GLN A 418 35.31 -0.95 7.15
CA GLN A 418 34.59 -1.84 6.25
C GLN A 418 34.03 -3.07 6.97
N TYR A 419 34.81 -3.73 7.84
CA TYR A 419 34.36 -4.89 8.61
C TYR A 419 33.25 -4.50 9.60
N VAL A 420 33.35 -3.36 10.27
CA VAL A 420 32.29 -2.86 11.15
C VAL A 420 30.99 -2.63 10.38
N ILE A 421 31.06 -1.94 9.24
CA ILE A 421 29.86 -1.70 8.41
C ILE A 421 29.29 -3.03 7.91
N THR A 422 30.13 -3.94 7.41
CA THR A 422 29.68 -5.25 6.92
C THR A 422 29.02 -6.06 8.03
N PHE A 423 29.62 -6.08 9.23
CA PHE A 423 29.04 -6.75 10.39
C PHE A 423 27.68 -6.16 10.77
N CYS A 424 27.57 -4.83 10.82
CA CYS A 424 26.28 -4.16 11.08
C CYS A 424 25.22 -4.54 10.04
N LEU A 425 25.57 -4.56 8.74
CA LEU A 425 24.62 -4.95 7.69
C LEU A 425 24.21 -6.42 7.80
N ILE A 426 25.13 -7.32 8.14
CA ILE A 426 24.79 -8.73 8.36
C ILE A 426 23.79 -8.86 9.53
N VAL A 427 24.07 -8.19 10.66
CA VAL A 427 23.19 -8.21 11.83
C VAL A 427 21.80 -7.66 11.47
N VAL A 428 21.74 -6.53 10.78
CA VAL A 428 20.49 -5.92 10.34
C VAL A 428 19.74 -6.85 9.38
N SER A 429 20.43 -7.47 8.42
CA SER A 429 19.83 -8.41 7.47
C SER A 429 19.25 -9.64 8.15
N ILE A 430 19.97 -10.21 9.12
CA ILE A 430 19.49 -11.36 9.91
C ILE A 430 18.28 -10.95 10.75
N TYR A 431 18.31 -9.75 11.34
CA TYR A 431 17.18 -9.23 12.11
C TYR A 431 15.93 -9.09 11.26
N PHE A 432 16.02 -8.44 10.08
CA PHE A 432 14.89 -8.32 9.18
C PHE A 432 14.39 -9.66 8.64
N ALA A 433 15.31 -10.58 8.32
CA ALA A 433 14.93 -11.92 7.89
C ALA A 433 14.15 -12.66 8.99
N LYS A 434 14.61 -12.59 10.23
CA LYS A 434 13.89 -13.16 11.38
C LYS A 434 12.55 -12.46 11.66
N GLN A 435 12.52 -11.14 11.51
CA GLN A 435 11.28 -10.38 11.68
C GLN A 435 10.25 -10.76 10.61
N LEU A 436 10.67 -10.89 9.35
CA LEU A 436 9.82 -11.34 8.27
C LEU A 436 9.32 -12.77 8.51
N ASP A 437 10.22 -13.68 8.89
CA ASP A 437 9.86 -15.06 9.23
C ASP A 437 8.86 -15.11 10.39
N ALA A 438 9.10 -14.33 11.45
CA ALA A 438 8.16 -14.20 12.56
C ALA A 438 6.81 -13.62 12.15
N MET A 439 6.78 -12.68 11.18
CA MET A 439 5.53 -12.14 10.66
C MET A 439 4.77 -13.13 9.77
N LEU A 440 5.49 -13.89 8.93
CA LEU A 440 4.88 -14.87 8.03
C LEU A 440 4.35 -16.10 8.79
N ASN A 441 5.01 -16.46 9.88
CA ASN A 441 4.67 -17.65 10.70
C ASN A 441 3.97 -17.28 12.02
N ALA A 442 3.59 -16.00 12.20
CA ALA A 442 2.90 -15.57 13.41
C ALA A 442 1.55 -16.30 13.53
N ASP A 443 1.27 -16.79 14.73
CA ASP A 443 -0.07 -17.24 15.07
C ASP A 443 -1.01 -16.04 15.12
N LEU A 444 -1.91 -15.97 14.15
CA LEU A 444 -2.92 -14.91 14.08
C LEU A 444 -4.04 -15.10 15.11
N GLY A 445 -4.11 -16.26 15.77
CA GLY A 445 -5.21 -16.62 16.65
C GLY A 445 -6.45 -17.10 15.90
N PHE A 446 -6.37 -17.28 14.59
CA PHE A 446 -7.44 -17.83 13.76
C PHE A 446 -6.89 -18.59 12.55
N ASN A 447 -7.66 -19.52 12.04
CA ASN A 447 -7.25 -20.40 10.96
C ASN A 447 -7.68 -19.85 9.60
N THR A 448 -6.70 -19.60 8.71
CA THR A 448 -6.92 -19.10 7.33
C THR A 448 -6.73 -20.18 6.26
N LYS A 449 -6.39 -21.42 6.65
CA LYS A 449 -6.08 -22.47 5.69
C LYS A 449 -7.33 -22.96 4.97
N ASN A 450 -7.19 -23.24 3.68
CA ASN A 450 -8.25 -23.81 2.84
C ASN A 450 -9.52 -22.96 2.78
N ILE A 451 -9.40 -21.64 2.80
CA ILE A 451 -10.53 -20.72 2.65
C ILE A 451 -10.51 -20.12 1.25
N ILE A 452 -11.65 -20.20 0.57
CA ILE A 452 -11.92 -19.48 -0.69
C ILE A 452 -12.82 -18.30 -0.36
N ARG A 453 -12.52 -17.15 -0.96
CA ARG A 453 -13.36 -15.98 -0.95
C ARG A 453 -14.02 -15.83 -2.31
N SER A 454 -15.34 -15.84 -2.35
CA SER A 454 -16.12 -15.72 -3.59
C SER A 454 -17.27 -14.75 -3.43
N MET A 455 -17.63 -14.05 -4.51
CA MET A 455 -18.83 -13.21 -4.58
C MET A 455 -19.90 -13.98 -5.34
N LEU A 456 -20.77 -14.68 -4.63
CA LEU A 456 -21.84 -15.49 -5.23
C LEU A 456 -23.02 -14.64 -5.73
N ILE A 457 -23.29 -13.52 -5.05
CA ILE A 457 -24.36 -12.59 -5.43
C ILE A 457 -23.69 -11.28 -5.85
N PRO A 458 -23.60 -10.99 -7.15
CA PRO A 458 -23.02 -9.73 -7.62
C PRO A 458 -23.76 -8.53 -7.04
N ALA A 459 -23.03 -7.43 -6.82
CA ALA A 459 -23.66 -6.17 -6.43
C ALA A 459 -24.66 -5.74 -7.51
N LYS A 460 -25.94 -5.94 -7.27
CA LYS A 460 -27.00 -5.42 -8.12
C LYS A 460 -27.31 -3.99 -7.72
N ASN A 461 -27.67 -3.21 -8.72
CA ASN A 461 -28.18 -1.87 -8.59
C ASN A 461 -29.32 -1.79 -7.56
N GLN A 462 -29.09 -1.16 -6.43
CA GLN A 462 -30.17 -0.83 -5.47
C GLN A 462 -30.97 0.41 -5.90
N ASP A 463 -30.74 0.95 -7.10
CA ASP A 463 -31.30 2.23 -7.55
C ASP A 463 -32.67 2.18 -8.16
N ASN A 464 -33.18 1.06 -8.43
CA ASN A 464 -34.61 0.98 -8.45
C ASN A 464 -35.07 0.91 -6.99
N ILE A 465 -35.10 2.06 -6.29
CA ILE A 465 -36.15 2.27 -5.29
C ILE A 465 -37.40 1.94 -6.07
N ILE A 466 -37.75 0.67 -6.03
CA ILE A 466 -38.92 0.15 -6.66
C ILE A 466 -40.04 0.89 -5.96
N ARG A 467 -40.47 2.02 -6.53
CA ARG A 467 -41.60 2.80 -6.05
C ARG A 467 -42.87 1.97 -6.07
N ASP A 468 -42.83 0.85 -6.81
CA ASP A 468 -43.88 -0.15 -6.86
C ASP A 468 -43.63 -1.21 -5.77
N ARG A 469 -44.47 -1.18 -4.75
CA ARG A 469 -44.44 -2.11 -3.61
C ARG A 469 -44.51 -3.57 -4.07
N THR A 470 -45.23 -3.87 -5.10
CA THR A 470 -45.41 -5.24 -5.61
C THR A 470 -44.17 -5.76 -6.31
N ALA A 471 -43.41 -4.90 -6.97
CA ALA A 471 -42.12 -5.24 -7.58
C ALA A 471 -41.06 -5.45 -6.49
N TRP A 472 -41.06 -4.62 -5.42
CA TRP A 472 -40.18 -4.78 -4.26
C TRP A 472 -40.44 -6.10 -3.51
N GLU A 473 -41.73 -6.46 -3.30
CA GLU A 473 -42.09 -7.71 -2.65
C GLU A 473 -41.65 -8.93 -3.47
N ARG A 474 -41.78 -8.89 -4.80
CA ARG A 474 -41.33 -9.95 -5.71
C ARG A 474 -39.79 -10.10 -5.68
N GLN A 475 -39.06 -9.01 -5.72
CA GLN A 475 -37.59 -9.03 -5.63
C GLN A 475 -37.17 -9.62 -4.30
N ARG A 476 -37.74 -9.18 -3.20
CA ARG A 476 -37.45 -9.68 -1.86
C ARG A 476 -37.71 -11.18 -1.72
N GLU A 477 -38.76 -11.67 -2.31
CA GLU A 477 -39.10 -13.10 -2.31
C GLU A 477 -38.12 -13.90 -3.17
N GLN A 478 -37.63 -13.34 -4.27
CA GLN A 478 -36.58 -13.98 -5.08
C GLN A 478 -35.22 -14.03 -4.30
N GLU A 479 -34.87 -12.96 -3.63
CA GLU A 479 -33.65 -12.89 -2.79
C GLU A 479 -33.72 -13.94 -1.66
N LYS A 480 -34.86 -14.12 -1.02
CA LYS A 480 -35.10 -15.18 -0.04
C LYS A 480 -34.90 -16.58 -0.63
N ARG A 481 -35.48 -16.83 -1.82
CA ARG A 481 -35.29 -18.13 -2.50
C ARG A 481 -33.84 -18.40 -2.84
N ASN A 482 -33.13 -17.40 -3.34
CA ASN A 482 -31.71 -17.50 -3.66
C ASN A 482 -30.88 -17.77 -2.39
N ALA A 483 -31.18 -17.06 -1.29
CA ALA A 483 -30.51 -17.26 -0.02
C ALA A 483 -30.73 -18.69 0.54
N ALA A 484 -31.98 -19.17 0.49
CA ALA A 484 -32.30 -20.54 0.91
C ALA A 484 -31.60 -21.59 0.05
N HIS A 485 -31.57 -21.39 -1.28
CA HIS A 485 -30.89 -22.29 -2.20
C HIS A 485 -29.37 -22.34 -1.95
N LEU A 486 -28.72 -21.18 -1.83
CA LEU A 486 -27.28 -21.10 -1.51
C LEU A 486 -26.96 -21.77 -0.16
N THR A 487 -27.74 -21.47 0.87
CA THR A 487 -27.57 -22.05 2.21
C THR A 487 -27.70 -23.57 2.17
N HIS A 488 -28.74 -24.06 1.48
CA HIS A 488 -28.96 -25.51 1.34
C HIS A 488 -27.80 -26.19 0.61
N THR A 489 -27.35 -25.64 -0.51
CA THR A 489 -26.29 -26.23 -1.33
C THR A 489 -24.95 -26.21 -0.63
N LEU A 490 -24.59 -25.08 0.00
CA LEU A 490 -23.33 -24.96 0.75
C LEU A 490 -23.31 -25.90 1.97
N ASN A 491 -24.43 -26.06 2.69
CA ASN A 491 -24.53 -26.98 3.83
C ASN A 491 -24.56 -28.46 3.43
N SER A 492 -25.06 -28.77 2.23
CA SER A 492 -25.18 -30.16 1.75
C SER A 492 -23.91 -30.68 1.08
N CYS A 493 -22.95 -29.82 0.77
CA CYS A 493 -21.72 -30.23 0.09
C CYS A 493 -20.72 -30.83 1.11
N PRO A 494 -20.35 -32.11 0.97
CA PRO A 494 -19.44 -32.76 1.91
C PRO A 494 -18.01 -32.22 1.84
N ASP A 495 -17.64 -31.57 0.74
CA ASP A 495 -16.31 -30.97 0.52
C ASP A 495 -16.16 -29.59 1.20
N ILE A 496 -17.25 -29.03 1.73
CA ILE A 496 -17.28 -27.77 2.48
C ILE A 496 -17.31 -28.09 3.97
N VAL A 497 -16.35 -27.53 4.71
CA VAL A 497 -16.24 -27.71 6.17
C VAL A 497 -17.11 -26.67 6.90
N ALA A 498 -17.01 -25.43 6.47
CA ALA A 498 -17.77 -24.31 7.03
C ALA A 498 -17.83 -23.17 6.01
N TRP A 499 -18.82 -22.32 6.12
CA TRP A 499 -18.92 -21.12 5.32
C TRP A 499 -19.54 -19.97 6.13
N SER A 500 -19.23 -18.74 5.74
CA SER A 500 -19.84 -17.54 6.30
C SER A 500 -20.00 -16.49 5.22
N MET A 501 -20.97 -15.61 5.41
CA MET A 501 -21.13 -14.40 4.61
C MET A 501 -20.87 -13.20 5.52
N GLY A 502 -19.78 -12.54 5.34
CA GLY A 502 -19.40 -11.42 6.19
C GLY A 502 -18.24 -10.62 5.64
N ASP A 503 -17.85 -9.65 6.41
CA ASP A 503 -16.61 -8.94 6.17
C ASP A 503 -15.45 -9.80 6.65
N ASP A 504 -14.34 -9.73 5.93
CA ASP A 504 -13.13 -10.46 6.32
C ASP A 504 -12.69 -10.00 7.73
N LEU A 505 -12.32 -10.91 8.61
CA LEU A 505 -11.86 -10.57 9.97
C LEU A 505 -10.70 -9.58 9.97
N TRP A 506 -9.85 -9.61 8.95
CA TRP A 506 -8.72 -8.68 8.81
C TRP A 506 -9.11 -7.29 8.26
N GLN A 507 -10.36 -7.09 7.84
CA GLN A 507 -10.87 -5.77 7.42
C GLN A 507 -11.59 -5.03 8.56
N ILE A 508 -11.60 -5.59 9.76
CA ILE A 508 -12.18 -4.95 10.93
C ILE A 508 -11.40 -3.67 11.22
N SER A 509 -11.98 -2.53 10.87
CA SER A 509 -11.39 -1.22 11.15
C SER A 509 -11.49 -0.92 12.64
N ILE A 510 -10.36 -0.98 13.33
CA ILE A 510 -10.22 -0.74 14.77
C ILE A 510 -10.08 0.77 15.07
N ASP A 511 -9.97 1.61 14.05
CA ASP A 511 -9.54 3.01 14.19
C ASP A 511 -10.54 3.95 14.90
N LYS A 512 -11.72 3.47 15.25
CA LYS A 512 -12.72 4.24 15.99
C LYS A 512 -12.75 3.83 17.45
N GLY A 513 -11.69 4.08 18.19
CA GLY A 513 -11.73 3.76 19.62
C GLY A 513 -13.00 4.27 20.31
N THR A 514 -14.04 3.42 20.34
CA THR A 514 -15.27 3.70 21.08
C THR A 514 -14.97 3.58 22.57
N PRO A 515 -15.40 4.52 23.39
CA PRO A 515 -15.30 4.38 24.85
C PRO A 515 -16.18 3.22 25.31
N ILE A 516 -15.54 2.17 25.83
CA ILE A 516 -16.18 0.98 26.40
C ILE A 516 -15.71 0.80 27.83
N GLY A 517 -16.59 0.43 28.72
CA GLY A 517 -16.27 0.24 30.13
C GLY A 517 -17.25 -0.66 30.84
N LYS A 518 -16.94 -1.01 32.08
CA LYS A 518 -17.85 -1.72 32.96
C LYS A 518 -18.96 -0.76 33.45
N LYS A 519 -20.19 -1.23 33.60
CA LYS A 519 -21.34 -0.41 33.99
C LYS A 519 -21.12 0.45 35.24
N ALA A 520 -20.27 0.03 36.16
CA ALA A 520 -20.00 0.75 37.41
C ALA A 520 -18.87 1.78 37.31
N ASP A 521 -18.21 1.87 36.13
CA ASP A 521 -17.06 2.73 35.97
C ASP A 521 -17.44 4.20 35.87
N THR A 522 -16.58 5.05 36.38
CA THR A 522 -16.70 6.51 36.23
C THR A 522 -16.30 6.89 34.81
N ASP A 523 -16.65 8.11 34.38
CA ASP A 523 -16.35 8.57 33.01
C ASP A 523 -14.88 8.49 32.64
N ASP A 524 -13.97 8.56 33.60
CA ASP A 524 -12.52 8.50 33.38
C ASP A 524 -11.96 7.06 33.24
N GLU A 525 -12.77 6.04 33.56
CA GLU A 525 -12.36 4.64 33.53
C GLU A 525 -12.71 3.91 32.22
N PHE A 526 -13.41 4.59 31.29
CA PHE A 526 -13.71 4.01 29.99
C PHE A 526 -12.44 3.84 29.17
N THR A 527 -12.24 2.62 28.67
CA THR A 527 -11.13 2.31 27.75
C THR A 527 -11.56 2.47 26.29
N LYS A 528 -10.61 2.75 25.40
CA LYS A 528 -10.89 2.77 23.98
C LYS A 528 -10.85 1.34 23.43
N GLY A 529 -11.94 0.90 22.86
CA GLY A 529 -12.05 -0.42 22.23
C GLY A 529 -12.61 -0.35 20.82
N GLY A 530 -12.36 -1.40 20.06
CA GLY A 530 -12.97 -1.59 18.77
C GLY A 530 -14.32 -2.28 18.87
N ILE A 531 -15.19 -1.99 17.91
CA ILE A 531 -16.50 -2.64 17.78
C ILE A 531 -16.56 -3.33 16.43
N SER A 532 -16.97 -4.59 16.40
CA SER A 532 -17.18 -5.35 15.19
C SER A 532 -18.36 -6.31 15.32
N HIS A 533 -18.65 -7.05 14.27
CA HIS A 533 -19.67 -8.09 14.24
C HIS A 533 -19.04 -9.40 13.83
N ILE A 534 -19.45 -10.47 14.48
CA ILE A 534 -19.12 -11.82 14.09
C ILE A 534 -20.35 -12.71 14.21
N SER A 535 -20.50 -13.66 13.31
CA SER A 535 -21.54 -14.66 13.32
C SER A 535 -21.12 -15.94 14.04
N ALA A 536 -22.06 -16.81 14.30
CA ALA A 536 -21.76 -18.18 14.72
C ALA A 536 -20.93 -18.93 13.66
N SER A 537 -21.21 -18.67 12.38
CA SER A 537 -20.47 -19.25 11.27
C SER A 537 -19.04 -18.73 11.17
N ASP A 538 -18.78 -17.46 11.51
CA ASP A 538 -17.41 -16.91 11.54
C ASP A 538 -16.57 -17.60 12.62
N ILE A 539 -17.16 -17.82 13.80
CA ILE A 539 -16.47 -18.54 14.88
C ILE A 539 -16.07 -19.94 14.42
N ALA A 540 -16.96 -20.66 13.74
CA ALA A 540 -16.69 -21.99 13.21
C ALA A 540 -15.74 -21.96 12.00
N LEU A 541 -15.90 -20.98 11.08
CA LEU A 541 -15.09 -20.84 9.88
C LEU A 541 -13.62 -20.57 10.18
N PHE A 542 -13.36 -19.73 11.19
CA PHE A 542 -12.01 -19.31 11.55
C PHE A 542 -11.43 -20.05 12.75
N ASP A 543 -12.13 -21.07 13.27
CA ASP A 543 -11.76 -21.83 14.49
C ASP A 543 -11.44 -20.89 15.67
N LEU A 544 -12.28 -19.88 15.90
CA LEU A 544 -12.07 -18.92 16.98
C LEU A 544 -12.30 -19.61 18.33
N GLU A 545 -11.31 -19.54 19.21
CA GLU A 545 -11.36 -20.18 20.52
C GLU A 545 -12.16 -19.37 21.53
N ILE A 546 -13.25 -19.94 22.06
CA ILE A 546 -14.02 -19.38 23.16
C ILE A 546 -13.38 -19.84 24.47
N ILE A 547 -12.83 -18.93 25.25
CA ILE A 547 -12.11 -19.25 26.50
C ILE A 547 -13.02 -19.23 27.73
N GLU A 548 -14.16 -18.52 27.65
CA GLU A 548 -15.11 -18.44 28.74
C GLU A 548 -16.53 -18.18 28.19
N GLY A 549 -17.56 -18.74 28.82
CA GLY A 549 -18.93 -18.62 28.36
C GLY A 549 -19.23 -19.46 27.13
N ARG A 550 -19.91 -18.90 26.14
CA ARG A 550 -20.28 -19.57 24.88
C ARG A 550 -20.16 -18.65 23.66
N GLY A 551 -20.09 -19.25 22.48
CA GLY A 551 -20.26 -18.55 21.22
C GLY A 551 -21.71 -18.15 20.95
N TRP A 552 -21.92 -17.54 19.79
CA TRP A 552 -23.26 -17.17 19.31
C TRP A 552 -24.10 -18.43 19.02
N ASN A 553 -25.38 -18.32 19.28
CA ASN A 553 -26.38 -19.31 18.88
C ASN A 553 -27.54 -18.57 18.20
N ASP A 554 -27.64 -18.73 16.88
CA ASP A 554 -28.60 -17.99 16.05
C ASP A 554 -30.07 -18.21 16.49
N ASN A 555 -30.38 -19.34 17.12
CA ASN A 555 -31.73 -19.62 17.62
C ASN A 555 -32.09 -18.88 18.93
N ILE A 556 -31.09 -18.56 19.75
CA ILE A 556 -31.31 -17.95 21.07
C ILE A 556 -30.94 -16.48 21.05
N ASP A 557 -29.94 -16.08 20.24
CA ASP A 557 -29.36 -14.76 20.22
C ASP A 557 -29.88 -13.93 19.04
N HIS A 558 -30.86 -14.45 18.31
CA HIS A 558 -31.50 -13.77 17.20
C HIS A 558 -32.17 -12.47 17.68
N TYR A 559 -31.75 -11.31 17.14
CA TYR A 559 -32.23 -9.98 17.51
C TYR A 559 -32.02 -9.51 18.97
N THR A 560 -31.08 -10.07 19.70
CA THR A 560 -30.78 -9.58 21.04
C THR A 560 -29.65 -8.54 21.01
N HIS A 561 -30.03 -7.27 21.00
CA HIS A 561 -29.14 -6.10 20.93
C HIS A 561 -28.33 -5.85 22.22
N TYR A 562 -28.64 -6.54 23.31
CA TYR A 562 -28.05 -6.35 24.62
C TYR A 562 -27.10 -7.48 25.03
N LYS A 563 -26.54 -8.18 24.04
CA LYS A 563 -25.55 -9.24 24.25
C LYS A 563 -24.32 -9.00 23.41
N LEU A 564 -23.16 -9.21 23.97
CA LEU A 564 -21.86 -9.07 23.30
C LEU A 564 -20.96 -10.26 23.61
N ILE A 565 -20.05 -10.54 22.68
CA ILE A 565 -18.84 -11.31 22.94
C ILE A 565 -17.69 -10.30 23.01
N ILE A 566 -16.74 -10.54 23.90
CA ILE A 566 -15.56 -9.71 24.07
C ILE A 566 -14.30 -10.51 23.83
N ASN A 567 -13.18 -9.83 23.51
CA ASN A 567 -11.91 -10.51 23.49
C ASN A 567 -11.22 -10.49 24.88
N GLU A 568 -10.16 -11.27 25.01
CA GLU A 568 -9.38 -11.41 26.23
C GLU A 568 -8.78 -10.07 26.69
N SER A 569 -8.27 -9.28 25.75
CA SER A 569 -7.76 -7.94 26.00
C SER A 569 -8.83 -7.00 26.56
N ALA A 570 -10.05 -7.05 26.05
CA ALA A 570 -11.17 -6.26 26.58
C ALA A 570 -11.54 -6.70 28.00
N LYS A 571 -11.64 -8.00 28.25
CA LYS A 571 -11.89 -8.56 29.58
C LYS A 571 -10.88 -8.04 30.60
N LYS A 572 -9.60 -8.11 30.27
CA LYS A 572 -8.49 -7.68 31.12
C LYS A 572 -8.52 -6.17 31.37
N GLN A 573 -8.68 -5.38 30.32
CA GLN A 573 -8.55 -3.93 30.39
C GLN A 573 -9.75 -3.27 31.08
N MET A 574 -10.96 -3.83 30.95
CA MET A 574 -12.17 -3.38 31.65
C MET A 574 -12.33 -3.98 33.06
N GLY A 575 -11.38 -4.79 33.54
CA GLY A 575 -11.44 -5.40 34.87
C GLY A 575 -12.65 -6.33 35.07
N ILE A 576 -13.10 -7.02 34.00
CA ILE A 576 -14.22 -7.96 34.06
C ILE A 576 -13.77 -9.23 34.74
N THR A 577 -14.35 -9.55 35.89
CA THR A 577 -14.02 -10.74 36.67
C THR A 577 -15.02 -11.87 36.45
N ASN A 578 -16.28 -11.55 36.28
CA ASN A 578 -17.36 -12.52 36.10
C ASN A 578 -18.27 -12.09 34.94
N ILE A 579 -18.25 -12.83 33.82
CA ILE A 579 -19.04 -12.50 32.63
C ILE A 579 -20.56 -12.60 32.85
N HIS A 580 -21.03 -13.32 33.85
CA HIS A 580 -22.46 -13.46 34.13
C HIS A 580 -23.04 -12.33 34.94
N SER A 581 -22.24 -11.63 35.77
CA SER A 581 -22.68 -10.54 36.60
C SER A 581 -22.25 -9.18 36.12
N ASP A 582 -21.09 -9.10 35.46
CA ASP A 582 -20.53 -7.87 34.94
C ASP A 582 -21.20 -7.51 33.61
N MET A 583 -21.53 -6.22 33.46
CA MET A 583 -22.15 -5.70 32.25
C MET A 583 -21.29 -4.61 31.65
N ILE A 584 -21.33 -4.48 30.34
CA ILE A 584 -20.62 -3.45 29.57
C ILE A 584 -21.55 -2.26 29.31
N GLN A 585 -20.97 -1.09 29.29
CA GLN A 585 -21.59 0.14 28.82
C GLN A 585 -20.71 0.81 27.78
N THR A 586 -21.32 1.44 26.78
CA THR A 586 -20.63 2.24 25.77
C THR A 586 -21.17 3.67 25.80
N LYS A 587 -20.29 4.66 25.59
CA LYS A 587 -20.74 6.06 25.44
C LYS A 587 -21.28 6.34 24.04
N ASP A 588 -20.87 5.53 23.07
CA ASP A 588 -21.27 5.68 21.68
C ASP A 588 -22.48 4.81 21.37
N ARG A 589 -23.33 5.32 20.49
CA ARG A 589 -24.46 4.59 19.97
C ARG A 589 -23.94 3.39 19.16
N LEU A 590 -24.36 2.20 19.52
CA LEU A 590 -24.08 1.02 18.73
C LEU A 590 -24.87 1.12 17.42
N TRP A 591 -24.20 1.39 16.31
CA TRP A 591 -24.79 1.81 15.02
C TRP A 591 -25.61 0.73 14.28
N TRP A 592 -25.53 -0.52 14.70
CA TRP A 592 -26.27 -1.62 14.06
C TRP A 592 -27.74 -1.69 14.45
N ASP A 593 -28.16 -0.84 15.38
CA ASP A 593 -29.54 -0.81 15.80
C ASP A 593 -30.10 0.62 15.83
N SER A 594 -30.68 0.99 14.68
CA SER A 594 -31.42 2.26 14.58
C SER A 594 -32.79 2.21 15.25
N SER A 595 -33.27 1.02 15.66
CA SER A 595 -34.60 0.82 16.26
C SER A 595 -34.58 0.91 17.79
N VAL A 596 -33.43 0.78 18.43
CA VAL A 596 -33.28 0.90 19.87
C VAL A 596 -33.00 2.35 20.24
N ASP A 597 -33.88 2.92 20.99
CA ASP A 597 -33.66 4.20 21.63
C ASP A 597 -32.56 4.05 22.72
N CYS A 598 -31.29 4.22 22.27
CA CYS A 598 -30.12 4.19 23.14
C CYS A 598 -29.93 5.47 23.95
N SER A 599 -30.95 6.29 24.12
CA SER A 599 -30.91 7.53 24.90
C SER A 599 -30.55 7.32 26.39
N GLY A 600 -30.47 6.07 26.85
CA GLY A 600 -30.07 5.69 28.18
C GLY A 600 -28.87 4.76 28.29
N ASN A 601 -28.15 4.47 27.21
CA ASN A 601 -27.00 3.53 27.19
C ASN A 601 -27.26 2.26 28.05
N PRO A 602 -28.21 1.40 27.67
CA PRO A 602 -28.55 0.26 28.49
C PRO A 602 -27.35 -0.66 28.69
N PRO A 603 -27.22 -1.28 29.85
CA PRO A 603 -26.13 -2.21 30.12
C PRO A 603 -26.27 -3.45 29.25
N ILE A 604 -25.15 -3.90 28.73
CA ILE A 604 -25.05 -5.01 27.78
C ILE A 604 -24.40 -6.20 28.47
N SER A 605 -25.02 -7.36 28.38
CA SER A 605 -24.52 -8.59 28.98
C SER A 605 -23.47 -9.27 28.09
N ILE A 606 -22.51 -9.93 28.73
CA ILE A 606 -21.44 -10.68 28.06
C ILE A 606 -21.89 -12.13 27.90
N VAL A 607 -21.86 -12.64 26.67
CA VAL A 607 -22.21 -14.03 26.32
C VAL A 607 -20.99 -14.92 26.44
N GLY A 608 -19.84 -14.42 26.03
CA GLY A 608 -18.61 -15.19 26.05
C GLY A 608 -17.38 -14.31 25.84
N VAL A 609 -16.24 -14.93 26.03
CA VAL A 609 -14.91 -14.34 25.80
C VAL A 609 -14.19 -15.14 24.74
N ILE A 610 -13.77 -14.47 23.68
CA ILE A 610 -12.93 -15.04 22.63
C ILE A 610 -11.47 -14.78 22.97
N LYS A 611 -10.61 -15.74 22.72
CA LYS A 611 -9.16 -15.58 22.75
C LYS A 611 -8.73 -14.44 21.82
N ASP A 612 -7.73 -13.70 22.22
CA ASP A 612 -7.21 -12.62 21.38
C ASP A 612 -6.73 -13.12 20.02
N PHE A 613 -7.20 -12.49 18.97
CA PHE A 613 -6.73 -12.73 17.60
C PHE A 613 -6.34 -11.40 16.92
N ARG A 614 -5.48 -11.49 15.93
CA ARG A 614 -4.88 -10.33 15.28
C ARG A 614 -5.59 -9.99 13.98
N THR A 615 -6.21 -8.81 13.91
CA THR A 615 -6.90 -8.30 12.73
C THR A 615 -6.14 -7.18 12.03
N GLY A 616 -5.05 -6.71 12.63
CA GLY A 616 -4.23 -5.62 12.11
C GLY A 616 -2.76 -5.99 11.97
N HIS A 617 -1.93 -4.97 11.77
CA HIS A 617 -0.49 -5.15 11.62
C HIS A 617 0.12 -5.82 12.87
N LEU A 618 0.95 -6.84 12.67
CA LEU A 618 1.52 -7.68 13.73
C LEU A 618 2.38 -6.92 14.76
N SER A 619 2.88 -5.73 14.42
CA SER A 619 3.63 -4.88 15.34
C SER A 619 2.75 -4.17 16.38
N LYS A 620 1.43 -4.13 16.18
CA LYS A 620 0.50 -3.52 17.12
C LYS A 620 0.01 -4.56 18.13
N ALA A 621 -0.14 -4.16 19.37
CA ALA A 621 -0.81 -4.99 20.39
C ALA A 621 -2.26 -5.23 20.01
N VAL A 622 -2.80 -6.39 20.41
CA VAL A 622 -4.24 -6.66 20.25
C VAL A 622 -5.01 -5.67 21.09
N GLN A 623 -5.97 -5.01 20.47
CA GLN A 623 -6.80 -4.00 21.16
C GLN A 623 -8.00 -4.65 21.82
N PRO A 624 -8.58 -4.01 22.86
CA PRO A 624 -9.87 -4.41 23.40
C PRO A 624 -10.94 -4.36 22.32
N MET A 625 -11.66 -5.46 22.14
CA MET A 625 -12.70 -5.59 21.12
C MET A 625 -13.99 -6.10 21.74
N ILE A 626 -15.11 -5.54 21.28
CA ILE A 626 -16.44 -6.05 21.53
C ILE A 626 -17.07 -6.47 20.21
N TYR A 627 -17.74 -7.60 20.21
CA TYR A 627 -18.35 -8.19 19.01
C TYR A 627 -19.85 -8.31 19.20
N GLY A 628 -20.59 -7.63 18.30
CA GLY A 628 -22.02 -7.79 18.19
C GLY A 628 -22.36 -9.05 17.40
N HIS A 629 -23.57 -9.58 17.58
CA HIS A 629 -24.06 -10.70 16.80
C HIS A 629 -24.43 -10.27 15.39
N SER A 630 -23.91 -10.98 14.40
CA SER A 630 -24.34 -10.89 13.00
C SER A 630 -24.93 -12.24 12.60
N PRO A 631 -26.24 -12.36 12.37
CA PRO A 631 -26.83 -13.64 12.00
C PRO A 631 -26.17 -14.21 10.77
N SER A 632 -25.70 -15.44 10.83
CA SER A 632 -25.05 -16.15 9.73
C SER A 632 -26.04 -16.63 8.67
N SER A 633 -27.29 -16.83 9.05
CA SER A 633 -28.41 -17.23 8.20
C SER A 633 -29.47 -16.13 8.21
N GLY A 634 -29.16 -15.04 7.52
CA GLY A 634 -30.20 -14.02 7.28
C GLY A 634 -31.22 -14.51 6.28
N GLU A 635 -32.51 -14.12 6.44
CA GLU A 635 -33.51 -14.26 5.39
C GLU A 635 -33.07 -13.57 4.08
N TYR A 636 -31.96 -12.82 4.12
CA TYR A 636 -31.41 -12.03 3.02
C TYR A 636 -29.92 -12.07 2.99
N PHE A 637 -29.36 -12.36 1.83
CA PHE A 637 -27.96 -12.12 1.55
C PHE A 637 -27.81 -10.78 0.81
N HIS A 638 -27.00 -9.89 1.38
CA HIS A 638 -26.74 -8.60 0.74
C HIS A 638 -25.92 -8.78 -0.54
N PRO A 639 -26.41 -8.30 -1.69
CA PRO A 639 -25.63 -8.32 -2.93
C PRO A 639 -24.29 -7.59 -2.76
N GLY A 640 -23.23 -8.12 -3.39
CA GLY A 640 -21.91 -7.55 -3.33
C GLY A 640 -21.09 -7.93 -2.08
N ARG A 641 -21.63 -8.75 -1.18
CA ARG A 641 -20.85 -9.31 -0.08
C ARG A 641 -20.14 -10.59 -0.49
N TYR A 642 -19.01 -10.85 0.15
CA TYR A 642 -18.24 -12.05 -0.09
C TYR A 642 -18.73 -13.21 0.77
N PHE A 643 -18.67 -14.39 0.16
CA PHE A 643 -18.80 -15.67 0.85
C PHE A 643 -17.41 -16.21 1.11
N LEU A 644 -17.14 -16.57 2.33
CA LEU A 644 -15.93 -17.25 2.76
C LEU A 644 -16.27 -18.72 2.95
N VAL A 645 -15.58 -19.59 2.25
CA VAL A 645 -15.88 -21.02 2.24
C VAL A 645 -14.62 -21.81 2.58
N ARG A 646 -14.63 -22.54 3.70
CA ARG A 646 -13.57 -23.47 4.05
C ARG A 646 -13.85 -24.84 3.44
N TYR A 647 -12.93 -25.32 2.66
CA TYR A 647 -13.02 -26.59 1.98
C TYR A 647 -12.09 -27.64 2.57
N GLN A 648 -12.38 -28.93 2.31
CA GLN A 648 -11.52 -30.04 2.73
C GLN A 648 -10.19 -30.02 1.94
N PRO A 649 -9.05 -30.36 2.58
CA PRO A 649 -7.76 -30.42 1.89
C PRO A 649 -7.82 -31.27 0.61
N GLY A 650 -7.32 -30.70 -0.49
CA GLY A 650 -7.31 -31.36 -1.80
C GLY A 650 -8.58 -31.19 -2.64
N LYS A 651 -9.65 -30.55 -2.12
CA LYS A 651 -10.94 -30.36 -2.79
C LYS A 651 -11.16 -28.93 -3.37
N GLN A 652 -10.08 -28.20 -3.55
CA GLN A 652 -10.14 -26.81 -4.00
C GLN A 652 -10.84 -26.64 -5.36
N GLN A 653 -10.51 -27.51 -6.32
CA GLN A 653 -11.05 -27.36 -7.69
C GLN A 653 -12.54 -27.73 -7.76
N GLU A 654 -12.97 -28.75 -7.04
CA GLU A 654 -14.36 -29.15 -6.95
C GLU A 654 -15.21 -28.05 -6.31
N VAL A 655 -14.72 -27.45 -5.23
CA VAL A 655 -15.45 -26.37 -4.55
C VAL A 655 -15.44 -25.11 -5.40
N LEU A 656 -14.34 -24.74 -6.08
CA LEU A 656 -14.33 -23.62 -7.02
C LEU A 656 -15.35 -23.78 -8.14
N LYS A 657 -15.46 -24.99 -8.71
CA LYS A 657 -16.46 -25.29 -9.72
C LYS A 657 -17.87 -25.13 -9.18
N LEU A 658 -18.15 -25.70 -8.01
CA LEU A 658 -19.46 -25.54 -7.35
C LEU A 658 -19.81 -24.07 -7.13
N LEU A 659 -18.89 -23.26 -6.61
CA LEU A 659 -19.11 -21.84 -6.37
C LEU A 659 -19.35 -21.06 -7.68
N SER A 660 -18.66 -21.43 -8.76
CA SER A 660 -18.90 -20.87 -10.09
C SER A 660 -20.29 -21.22 -10.63
N ASP A 661 -20.70 -22.49 -10.52
CA ASP A 661 -22.01 -22.96 -10.96
C ASP A 661 -23.13 -22.25 -10.17
N LEU A 662 -23.01 -22.19 -8.84
CA LEU A 662 -23.95 -21.47 -7.96
C LEU A 662 -24.05 -19.99 -8.28
N ARG A 663 -22.94 -19.35 -8.59
CA ARG A 663 -22.94 -17.96 -9.01
C ARG A 663 -23.76 -17.75 -10.29
N ASN A 664 -23.51 -18.58 -11.32
CA ASN A 664 -24.23 -18.50 -12.59
C ASN A 664 -25.73 -18.74 -12.41
N GLU A 665 -26.12 -19.69 -11.55
CA GLU A 665 -27.53 -19.95 -11.23
C GLU A 665 -28.22 -18.75 -10.54
N VAL A 666 -27.54 -18.09 -9.61
CA VAL A 666 -28.08 -16.97 -8.83
C VAL A 666 -28.04 -15.66 -9.60
N SER A 667 -27.01 -15.43 -10.40
CA SER A 667 -26.91 -14.20 -11.23
C SER A 667 -27.86 -14.22 -12.42
N GLY A 668 -28.24 -15.42 -12.90
CA GLY A 668 -29.04 -15.60 -14.10
C GLY A 668 -28.24 -15.35 -15.38
N GLU A 669 -26.91 -15.49 -15.28
CA GLU A 669 -25.96 -15.39 -16.39
C GLU A 669 -25.66 -16.76 -17.01
#